data_519ae2eef93de9aad3b16742ac3bcbf0
#
_entry.id   519ae2eef93de9aad3b16742ac3bcbf0
#
_cell.length_a   1.000
_cell.length_b   1.000
_cell.length_c   1.000
_cell.angle_alpha   90.00
_cell.angle_beta   90.00
_cell.angle_gamma   90.00
#
_symmetry.space_group_name_H-M   'P 1'
#
loop_
_entity.id
_entity.type
_entity.pdbx_description
1 polymer ?
#
loop_
_entity_poly.entity_id
_entity_poly.type
_entity_poly.pdbx_seq_one_letter_code
_entity_poly.pdbx_strand_id
1 'polypeptide(L)'
;MFSFLTREADRRGIFVIQMFYNIILSKPFADHYGLKTQDRHRPITPLISDYTRKSVAAFIEKYPNVGLLVCLGEAMNTYEDDVEWMTKTIIPGVKDGLKALGRTDEPPVLLRAHDTDCKMVMEAALPLYKNLYTMHKYNGESLTTYQPRGPWTKIHTDLAALGSTHISNVHILANLEPFRWSSPSFVQKAVTAMHDVHHANALHLYPQASYWDWPYTADKLPGGQREKQLDRDWMWYKTWGRYAWNCRRDVAAEGNYWDKVLADYYASDAAVADSIRKAYDESGEIAPKLLRRFGITEGNRQTLLLGMFMSQLVNPYKYTIYPGFYESCGPEGEKLIEYVEKEWKHQPHVGELPLDIVAQTEAHGDKAVAAIDAVASRVTGNQDEFRRLQNDMHCYRAFAYAFGWKVKAAQHVLNYKWGKDIKELDAAVPLLEKSLEYYRQLVDLTKDTYLYANSMQTAQRRIPIGGDGGNMKHWSELLPKYEQELTNLKKNIAMLKAQAAGTYKMKTEDIKPLKDAALQKGAFQMENINGETNFKTVKIAKGAKLFSDLDSVVTDFAPELAGMNAYVMNSSKQRGESTSLTFTTKKPVQLLIGYFRDDQMKYAKAPKLETDATANDYGQAEPQLTSAIRIDGMPQVNIHKYEFAAGKHTLLLPKGFLLVLGATGDKITTRDAGLSGADKAIDWLFY
;
A
#
# COMPACT_ATOMS: atom_id res chain seq x y z
N MET A 1 -19.80 -24.37 -16.01
CA MET A 1 -19.90 -23.64 -14.72
C MET A 1 -20.18 -22.16 -14.93
N PHE A 2 -19.34 -21.38 -15.63
CA PHE A 2 -19.53 -19.92 -15.79
C PHE A 2 -20.85 -19.55 -16.47
N SER A 3 -21.24 -20.22 -17.56
CA SER A 3 -22.56 -20.01 -18.22
C SER A 3 -23.76 -20.30 -17.30
N PHE A 4 -23.64 -21.23 -16.36
CA PHE A 4 -24.67 -21.47 -15.36
C PHE A 4 -24.74 -20.29 -14.37
N LEU A 5 -23.59 -19.88 -13.84
CA LEU A 5 -23.48 -18.79 -12.89
C LEU A 5 -24.06 -17.48 -13.47
N THR A 6 -23.69 -17.12 -14.70
CA THR A 6 -24.13 -15.87 -15.33
C THR A 6 -25.65 -15.88 -15.61
N ARG A 7 -26.22 -17.01 -16.03
CA ARG A 7 -27.68 -17.13 -16.19
C ARG A 7 -28.44 -17.08 -14.86
N GLU A 8 -27.89 -17.73 -13.81
CA GLU A 8 -28.50 -17.70 -12.49
C GLU A 8 -28.44 -16.30 -11.85
N ALA A 9 -27.35 -15.55 -12.11
CA ALA A 9 -27.24 -14.15 -11.72
C ALA A 9 -28.29 -13.28 -12.44
N ASP A 10 -28.37 -13.42 -13.74
CA ASP A 10 -29.32 -12.70 -14.60
C ASP A 10 -30.79 -12.90 -14.18
N ARG A 11 -31.17 -14.16 -13.90
CA ARG A 11 -32.52 -14.50 -13.37
C ARG A 11 -32.85 -13.78 -12.05
N ARG A 12 -31.84 -13.30 -11.32
CA ARG A 12 -31.99 -12.58 -10.05
C ARG A 12 -31.79 -11.09 -10.19
N GLY A 13 -31.67 -10.57 -11.42
CA GLY A 13 -31.36 -9.17 -11.69
C GLY A 13 -29.94 -8.76 -11.34
N ILE A 14 -29.00 -9.73 -11.28
CA ILE A 14 -27.58 -9.51 -10.99
C ILE A 14 -26.81 -9.58 -12.31
N PHE A 15 -26.15 -8.48 -12.66
CA PHE A 15 -25.28 -8.45 -13.83
C PHE A 15 -23.85 -8.84 -13.45
N VAL A 16 -23.27 -9.80 -14.19
CA VAL A 16 -21.89 -10.25 -13.95
C VAL A 16 -20.93 -9.34 -14.71
N ILE A 17 -19.94 -8.81 -14.02
CA ILE A 17 -18.83 -8.03 -14.59
C ILE A 17 -17.57 -8.86 -14.49
N GLN A 18 -16.97 -9.22 -15.63
CA GLN A 18 -15.71 -9.95 -15.67
C GLN A 18 -14.54 -8.99 -15.65
N MET A 19 -13.65 -9.14 -14.67
CA MET A 19 -12.39 -8.41 -14.68
C MET A 19 -11.49 -8.93 -15.82
N PHE A 20 -10.89 -7.99 -16.51
CA PHE A 20 -10.07 -8.25 -17.68
C PHE A 20 -8.77 -7.43 -17.62
N TYR A 21 -7.67 -8.13 -17.33
CA TYR A 21 -6.32 -7.59 -17.50
C TYR A 21 -5.91 -7.75 -18.95
N ASN A 22 -5.82 -6.68 -19.64
CA ASN A 22 -5.94 -6.52 -21.08
C ASN A 22 -4.85 -7.13 -21.97
N ILE A 23 -3.65 -7.42 -21.50
CA ILE A 23 -2.56 -7.84 -22.39
C ILE A 23 -2.01 -9.23 -22.05
N ILE A 24 -2.86 -10.08 -21.50
CA ILE A 24 -2.54 -11.47 -21.21
C ILE A 24 -2.93 -12.34 -22.42
N LEU A 25 -2.00 -13.16 -22.88
CA LEU A 25 -2.19 -14.12 -23.96
C LEU A 25 -2.40 -15.51 -23.39
N SER A 26 -3.21 -16.33 -24.05
CA SER A 26 -3.28 -17.75 -23.70
C SER A 26 -1.94 -18.44 -23.97
N LYS A 27 -1.60 -19.42 -23.14
CA LYS A 27 -0.32 -20.14 -23.30
C LYS A 27 -0.17 -20.77 -24.69
N PRO A 28 -1.18 -21.45 -25.28
CA PRO A 28 -1.06 -22.01 -26.63
C PRO A 28 -0.76 -20.98 -27.70
N PHE A 29 -1.39 -19.77 -27.61
CA PHE A 29 -1.11 -18.68 -28.55
C PHE A 29 0.30 -18.13 -28.36
N ALA A 30 0.69 -17.89 -27.10
CA ALA A 30 2.01 -17.36 -26.79
C ALA A 30 3.12 -18.33 -27.26
N ASP A 31 2.99 -19.61 -26.98
CA ASP A 31 3.95 -20.65 -27.41
C ASP A 31 4.06 -20.71 -28.95
N HIS A 32 2.93 -20.63 -29.65
CA HIS A 32 2.90 -20.71 -31.13
C HIS A 32 3.66 -19.53 -31.79
N TYR A 33 3.55 -18.35 -31.21
CA TYR A 33 4.20 -17.14 -31.77
C TYR A 33 5.51 -16.75 -31.07
N GLY A 34 6.04 -17.59 -30.17
CA GLY A 34 7.26 -17.29 -29.41
C GLY A 34 7.14 -16.09 -28.48
N LEU A 35 5.95 -15.85 -27.94
CA LEU A 35 5.64 -14.73 -27.06
C LEU A 35 5.56 -15.20 -25.59
N LYS A 36 5.70 -14.28 -24.66
CA LYS A 36 5.37 -14.53 -23.25
C LYS A 36 3.85 -14.45 -23.05
N THR A 37 3.30 -15.22 -22.12
CA THR A 37 1.87 -15.14 -21.77
C THR A 37 1.53 -13.78 -21.16
N GLN A 38 2.41 -13.24 -20.33
CA GLN A 38 2.31 -11.91 -19.75
C GLN A 38 3.62 -11.16 -20.00
N ASP A 39 3.51 -9.96 -20.53
CA ASP A 39 4.64 -9.06 -20.78
C ASP A 39 4.15 -7.62 -20.67
N ARG A 40 4.59 -6.95 -19.62
CA ARG A 40 4.16 -5.58 -19.27
C ARG A 40 4.76 -4.51 -20.16
N HIS A 41 5.82 -4.84 -20.89
CA HIS A 41 6.46 -3.96 -21.87
C HIS A 41 6.08 -4.30 -23.32
N ARG A 42 5.06 -5.11 -23.48
CA ARG A 42 4.64 -5.56 -24.80
C ARG A 42 4.04 -4.39 -25.60
N PRO A 43 4.59 -4.08 -26.78
CA PRO A 43 3.98 -3.09 -27.67
C PRO A 43 2.66 -3.64 -28.24
N ILE A 44 1.74 -2.75 -28.53
CA ILE A 44 0.54 -3.05 -29.31
C ILE A 44 0.98 -3.43 -30.72
N THR A 45 0.66 -4.66 -31.15
CA THR A 45 0.92 -5.13 -32.49
C THR A 45 -0.37 -5.58 -33.18
N PRO A 46 -0.47 -5.56 -34.52
CA PRO A 46 -1.66 -6.05 -35.24
C PRO A 46 -2.06 -7.47 -34.83
N LEU A 47 -1.07 -8.35 -34.61
CA LEU A 47 -1.30 -9.74 -34.18
C LEU A 47 -1.98 -9.81 -32.82
N ILE A 48 -1.48 -9.06 -31.84
CA ILE A 48 -2.00 -9.07 -30.46
C ILE A 48 -3.37 -8.39 -30.40
N SER A 49 -3.54 -7.29 -31.12
CA SER A 49 -4.83 -6.59 -31.23
C SER A 49 -5.91 -7.48 -31.85
N ASP A 50 -5.59 -8.16 -32.96
CA ASP A 50 -6.53 -9.09 -33.62
C ASP A 50 -6.89 -10.27 -32.71
N TYR A 51 -5.89 -10.88 -32.06
CA TYR A 51 -6.12 -11.95 -31.09
C TYR A 51 -7.04 -11.51 -29.94
N THR A 52 -6.75 -10.37 -29.33
CA THR A 52 -7.53 -9.88 -28.19
C THR A 52 -8.93 -9.46 -28.62
N ARG A 53 -9.07 -8.73 -29.74
CA ARG A 53 -10.37 -8.34 -30.28
C ARG A 53 -11.27 -9.55 -30.54
N LYS A 54 -10.74 -10.59 -31.19
CA LYS A 54 -11.46 -11.84 -31.46
C LYS A 54 -11.80 -12.60 -30.16
N SER A 55 -10.89 -12.58 -29.18
CA SER A 55 -11.12 -13.22 -27.89
C SER A 55 -12.23 -12.53 -27.11
N VAL A 56 -12.27 -11.19 -27.11
CA VAL A 56 -13.34 -10.40 -26.50
C VAL A 56 -14.67 -10.64 -27.23
N ALA A 57 -14.68 -10.68 -28.57
CA ALA A 57 -15.88 -10.95 -29.34
C ALA A 57 -16.45 -12.35 -29.00
N ALA A 58 -15.61 -13.39 -29.03
CA ALA A 58 -16.03 -14.75 -28.68
C ALA A 58 -16.50 -14.87 -27.22
N PHE A 59 -15.92 -14.07 -26.28
CA PHE A 59 -16.37 -14.03 -24.91
C PHE A 59 -17.77 -13.43 -24.80
N ILE A 60 -18.05 -12.30 -25.46
CA ILE A 60 -19.37 -11.64 -25.48
C ILE A 60 -20.41 -12.54 -26.14
N GLU A 61 -20.09 -13.19 -27.26
CA GLU A 61 -21.00 -14.14 -27.91
C GLU A 61 -21.38 -15.30 -26.97
N LYS A 62 -20.41 -15.82 -26.23
CA LYS A 62 -20.62 -16.96 -25.32
C LYS A 62 -21.33 -16.58 -24.03
N TYR A 63 -21.15 -15.34 -23.56
CA TYR A 63 -21.68 -14.84 -22.30
C TYR A 63 -22.38 -13.48 -22.51
N PRO A 64 -23.54 -13.45 -23.19
CA PRO A 64 -24.16 -12.21 -23.66
C PRO A 64 -24.66 -11.26 -22.56
N ASN A 65 -24.77 -11.76 -21.32
CA ASN A 65 -25.20 -11.00 -20.14
C ASN A 65 -24.04 -10.67 -19.19
N VAL A 66 -22.81 -10.58 -19.69
CA VAL A 66 -21.62 -10.24 -18.92
C VAL A 66 -21.00 -8.96 -19.43
N GLY A 67 -20.70 -8.03 -18.52
CA GLY A 67 -19.91 -6.84 -18.78
C GLY A 67 -18.42 -7.05 -18.50
N LEU A 68 -17.63 -6.04 -18.79
CA LEU A 68 -16.18 -6.09 -18.60
C LEU A 68 -15.72 -5.01 -17.62
N LEU A 69 -14.75 -5.34 -16.76
CA LEU A 69 -13.96 -4.38 -16.01
C LEU A 69 -12.54 -4.40 -16.59
N VAL A 70 -12.12 -3.27 -17.16
CA VAL A 70 -10.85 -3.14 -17.88
C VAL A 70 -9.85 -2.36 -17.03
N CYS A 71 -8.64 -2.91 -16.87
CA CYS A 71 -7.52 -2.28 -16.20
C CYS A 71 -6.42 -2.02 -17.23
N LEU A 72 -6.29 -0.81 -17.74
CA LEU A 72 -5.34 -0.46 -18.79
C LEU A 72 -3.94 -0.21 -18.24
N GLY A 73 -3.80 0.72 -17.33
CA GLY A 73 -2.52 1.30 -16.92
C GLY A 73 -1.53 0.33 -16.29
N GLU A 74 -2.00 -0.77 -15.67
CA GLU A 74 -1.10 -1.80 -15.13
C GLU A 74 -0.45 -2.69 -16.21
N ALA A 75 -0.79 -2.49 -17.49
CA ALA A 75 -0.34 -3.36 -18.56
C ALA A 75 0.09 -2.63 -19.83
N MET A 76 -0.07 -1.32 -19.89
CA MET A 76 0.29 -0.50 -21.04
C MET A 76 1.46 0.41 -20.68
N ASN A 77 2.26 0.81 -21.70
CA ASN A 77 3.46 1.61 -21.48
C ASN A 77 3.19 3.11 -21.43
N THR A 78 2.18 3.57 -22.17
CA THR A 78 1.84 4.99 -22.29
C THR A 78 0.35 5.22 -22.18
N TYR A 79 -0.07 6.44 -21.89
CA TYR A 79 -1.50 6.82 -21.89
C TYR A 79 -2.11 6.79 -23.29
N GLU A 80 -1.31 7.05 -24.31
CA GLU A 80 -1.71 6.90 -25.70
C GLU A 80 -1.99 5.43 -26.06
N ASP A 81 -1.18 4.50 -25.54
CA ASP A 81 -1.43 3.05 -25.67
C ASP A 81 -2.74 2.65 -24.97
N ASP A 82 -3.07 3.22 -23.81
CA ASP A 82 -4.36 3.01 -23.13
C ASP A 82 -5.53 3.39 -24.03
N VAL A 83 -5.46 4.57 -24.66
CA VAL A 83 -6.49 5.05 -25.59
C VAL A 83 -6.59 4.16 -26.83
N GLU A 84 -5.46 3.83 -27.44
CA GLU A 84 -5.41 2.97 -28.64
C GLU A 84 -6.00 1.59 -28.33
N TRP A 85 -5.59 0.97 -27.24
CA TRP A 85 -6.05 -0.35 -26.85
C TRP A 85 -7.56 -0.38 -26.59
N MET A 86 -8.07 0.59 -25.84
CA MET A 86 -9.49 0.71 -25.54
C MET A 86 -10.32 0.92 -26.80
N THR A 87 -9.93 1.86 -27.64
CA THR A 87 -10.74 2.30 -28.81
C THR A 87 -10.58 1.44 -30.03
N LYS A 88 -9.41 0.81 -30.27
CA LYS A 88 -9.14 0.02 -31.46
C LYS A 88 -9.19 -1.49 -31.23
N THR A 89 -9.14 -1.95 -29.97
CA THR A 89 -9.11 -3.39 -29.65
C THR A 89 -10.29 -3.82 -28.80
N ILE A 90 -10.45 -3.25 -27.59
CA ILE A 90 -11.47 -3.70 -26.62
C ILE A 90 -12.89 -3.38 -27.09
N ILE A 91 -13.21 -2.10 -27.33
CA ILE A 91 -14.56 -1.68 -27.77
C ILE A 91 -14.94 -2.36 -29.08
N PRO A 92 -14.09 -2.40 -30.13
CA PRO A 92 -14.40 -3.14 -31.34
C PRO A 92 -14.68 -4.61 -31.08
N GLY A 93 -13.92 -5.28 -30.20
CA GLY A 93 -14.18 -6.67 -29.84
C GLY A 93 -15.54 -6.89 -29.17
N VAL A 94 -15.93 -6.00 -28.24
CA VAL A 94 -17.29 -6.02 -27.66
C VAL A 94 -18.37 -5.86 -28.74
N LYS A 95 -18.19 -4.88 -29.62
CA LYS A 95 -19.15 -4.61 -30.72
C LYS A 95 -19.24 -5.76 -31.71
N ASP A 96 -18.14 -6.39 -32.05
CA ASP A 96 -18.14 -7.56 -32.94
C ASP A 96 -18.96 -8.73 -32.33
N GLY A 97 -18.77 -9.00 -31.04
CA GLY A 97 -19.54 -10.02 -30.32
C GLY A 97 -21.05 -9.69 -30.24
N LEU A 98 -21.39 -8.43 -29.94
CA LEU A 98 -22.78 -7.99 -29.94
C LEU A 98 -23.44 -8.08 -31.32
N LYS A 99 -22.70 -7.70 -32.37
CA LYS A 99 -23.16 -7.82 -33.75
C LYS A 99 -23.42 -9.27 -34.14
N ALA A 100 -22.55 -10.20 -33.76
CA ALA A 100 -22.75 -11.62 -34.00
C ALA A 100 -24.03 -12.17 -33.34
N LEU A 101 -24.41 -11.60 -32.19
CA LEU A 101 -25.65 -11.91 -31.48
C LEU A 101 -26.88 -11.17 -31.99
N GLY A 102 -26.72 -10.24 -32.94
CA GLY A 102 -27.80 -9.37 -33.40
C GLY A 102 -28.28 -8.37 -32.34
N ARG A 103 -27.44 -8.06 -31.35
CA ARG A 103 -27.75 -7.14 -30.24
C ARG A 103 -27.30 -5.71 -30.55
N THR A 104 -28.12 -4.75 -30.11
CA THR A 104 -27.86 -3.30 -30.22
C THR A 104 -27.67 -2.63 -28.85
N ASP A 105 -28.05 -3.30 -27.77
CA ASP A 105 -27.81 -2.83 -26.40
C ASP A 105 -26.33 -3.01 -26.02
N GLU A 106 -25.82 -2.13 -25.23
CA GLU A 106 -24.43 -2.09 -24.79
C GLU A 106 -24.33 -2.59 -23.34
N PRO A 107 -23.75 -3.77 -23.06
CA PRO A 107 -23.46 -4.18 -21.68
C PRO A 107 -22.44 -3.22 -21.05
N PRO A 108 -22.43 -3.04 -19.70
CA PRO A 108 -21.52 -2.12 -19.06
C PRO A 108 -20.06 -2.51 -19.25
N VAL A 109 -19.23 -1.54 -19.59
CA VAL A 109 -17.78 -1.66 -19.60
C VAL A 109 -17.24 -0.64 -18.60
N LEU A 110 -16.54 -1.14 -17.58
CA LEU A 110 -15.99 -0.36 -16.48
C LEU A 110 -14.50 -0.09 -16.75
N LEU A 111 -14.11 1.17 -16.74
CA LEU A 111 -12.72 1.59 -16.82
C LEU A 111 -12.20 1.86 -15.41
N ARG A 112 -11.22 1.08 -14.97
CA ARG A 112 -10.55 1.28 -13.69
C ARG A 112 -9.46 2.34 -13.84
N ALA A 113 -9.57 3.41 -13.07
CA ALA A 113 -8.65 4.55 -13.08
C ALA A 113 -7.35 4.30 -12.28
N HIS A 114 -6.78 3.11 -12.40
CA HIS A 114 -5.52 2.77 -11.75
C HIS A 114 -4.40 2.88 -12.78
N ASP A 115 -3.48 3.81 -12.57
CA ASP A 115 -2.37 4.13 -13.49
C ASP A 115 -2.82 4.42 -14.94
N THR A 116 -4.02 4.97 -15.08
CA THR A 116 -4.67 5.27 -16.36
C THR A 116 -5.04 6.73 -16.39
N ASP A 117 -4.75 7.48 -17.46
CA ASP A 117 -5.43 8.75 -17.71
C ASP A 117 -6.87 8.48 -18.16
N CYS A 118 -7.73 8.24 -17.18
CA CYS A 118 -9.13 7.93 -17.42
C CYS A 118 -9.86 9.00 -18.22
N LYS A 119 -9.52 10.28 -18.04
CA LYS A 119 -10.16 11.37 -18.78
C LYS A 119 -9.86 11.23 -20.27
N MET A 120 -8.59 11.07 -20.61
CA MET A 120 -8.16 10.91 -22.01
C MET A 120 -8.80 9.69 -22.66
N VAL A 121 -8.84 8.55 -21.95
CA VAL A 121 -9.48 7.33 -22.47
C VAL A 121 -10.99 7.51 -22.64
N MET A 122 -11.69 8.08 -21.65
CA MET A 122 -13.13 8.27 -21.70
C MET A 122 -13.56 9.25 -22.81
N GLU A 123 -12.84 10.35 -22.99
CA GLU A 123 -13.10 11.32 -24.07
C GLU A 123 -13.01 10.66 -25.46
N ALA A 124 -12.06 9.75 -25.66
CA ALA A 124 -11.91 9.02 -26.91
C ALA A 124 -12.91 7.86 -27.07
N ALA A 125 -13.30 7.22 -25.99
CA ALA A 125 -14.11 6.01 -25.99
C ALA A 125 -15.64 6.27 -25.99
N LEU A 126 -16.13 7.32 -25.31
CA LEU A 126 -17.55 7.65 -25.21
C LEU A 126 -18.26 7.89 -26.55
N PRO A 127 -17.61 8.46 -27.59
CA PRO A 127 -18.22 8.52 -28.93
C PRO A 127 -18.44 7.14 -29.55
N LEU A 128 -17.66 6.14 -29.15
CA LEU A 128 -17.69 4.79 -29.71
C LEU A 128 -18.61 3.85 -28.93
N TYR A 129 -18.75 4.06 -27.61
CA TYR A 129 -19.51 3.19 -26.71
C TYR A 129 -20.08 4.01 -25.57
N LYS A 130 -21.42 3.93 -25.34
CA LYS A 130 -22.10 4.82 -24.40
C LYS A 130 -22.15 4.30 -22.97
N ASN A 131 -22.27 2.97 -22.80
CA ASN A 131 -22.41 2.38 -21.47
C ASN A 131 -21.05 2.12 -20.81
N LEU A 132 -20.23 3.19 -20.71
CA LEU A 132 -18.94 3.20 -20.06
C LEU A 132 -19.04 3.76 -18.64
N TYR A 133 -18.44 3.06 -17.69
CA TYR A 133 -18.37 3.45 -16.28
C TYR A 133 -16.92 3.73 -15.90
N THR A 134 -16.73 4.64 -14.96
CA THR A 134 -15.42 4.86 -14.35
C THR A 134 -15.40 4.29 -12.94
N MET A 135 -14.23 3.83 -12.46
CA MET A 135 -14.05 3.30 -11.13
C MET A 135 -12.73 3.73 -10.54
N HIS A 136 -12.73 4.22 -9.31
CA HIS A 136 -11.50 4.56 -8.59
C HIS A 136 -11.56 4.09 -7.13
N LYS A 137 -10.39 3.81 -6.54
CA LYS A 137 -10.27 3.39 -5.13
C LYS A 137 -10.75 4.51 -4.21
N TYR A 138 -11.55 4.17 -3.20
CA TYR A 138 -12.16 5.13 -2.25
C TYR A 138 -11.14 6.08 -1.62
N ASN A 139 -10.14 5.53 -0.96
CA ASN A 139 -9.03 6.29 -0.38
C ASN A 139 -7.75 5.45 -0.37
N GLY A 140 -7.38 4.91 -1.52
CA GLY A 140 -6.25 4.03 -1.68
C GLY A 140 -6.58 2.56 -1.44
N GLU A 141 -5.61 1.83 -0.93
CA GLU A 141 -5.68 0.38 -0.78
C GLU A 141 -6.42 -0.07 0.49
N SER A 142 -6.95 0.86 1.29
CA SER A 142 -7.66 0.55 2.53
C SER A 142 -8.72 1.58 2.87
N LEU A 143 -9.75 1.13 3.56
CA LEU A 143 -10.76 2.01 4.12
C LEU A 143 -10.27 2.58 5.46
N THR A 144 -9.70 3.78 5.44
CA THR A 144 -9.10 4.42 6.62
C THR A 144 -9.93 5.56 7.19
N THR A 145 -10.94 6.01 6.47
CA THR A 145 -11.78 7.15 6.88
C THR A 145 -13.15 7.12 6.19
N TYR A 146 -14.14 7.69 6.85
CA TYR A 146 -15.41 8.09 6.25
C TYR A 146 -15.48 9.59 5.96
N GLN A 147 -14.34 10.29 6.03
CA GLN A 147 -14.19 11.71 5.74
C GLN A 147 -13.10 11.91 4.66
N PRO A 148 -13.34 11.43 3.43
CA PRO A 148 -12.36 11.57 2.36
C PRO A 148 -12.19 13.03 1.97
N ARG A 149 -10.94 13.42 1.63
CA ARG A 149 -10.58 14.80 1.24
C ARG A 149 -9.34 14.82 0.35
N GLY A 150 -8.94 16.03 -0.04
CA GLY A 150 -7.68 16.30 -0.70
C GLY A 150 -7.64 15.90 -2.18
N PRO A 151 -6.44 15.82 -2.76
CA PRO A 151 -6.26 15.55 -4.19
C PRO A 151 -6.87 14.21 -4.65
N TRP A 152 -6.89 13.21 -3.78
CA TRP A 152 -7.50 11.92 -4.07
C TRP A 152 -9.02 12.02 -4.31
N THR A 153 -9.70 12.81 -3.48
CA THR A 153 -11.13 13.11 -3.65
C THR A 153 -11.41 13.82 -4.97
N LYS A 154 -10.52 14.73 -5.39
CA LYS A 154 -10.65 15.43 -6.66
C LYS A 154 -10.65 14.46 -7.85
N ILE A 155 -9.87 13.38 -7.82
CA ILE A 155 -9.89 12.36 -8.88
C ILE A 155 -11.31 11.78 -9.03
N HIS A 156 -11.99 11.48 -7.93
CA HIS A 156 -13.35 10.97 -7.95
C HIS A 156 -14.33 11.97 -8.59
N THR A 157 -14.29 13.24 -8.17
CA THR A 157 -15.19 14.26 -8.71
C THR A 157 -14.94 14.54 -10.19
N ASP A 158 -13.68 14.52 -10.61
CA ASP A 158 -13.32 14.69 -12.03
C ASP A 158 -13.86 13.52 -12.89
N LEU A 159 -13.74 12.28 -12.40
CA LEU A 159 -14.26 11.09 -13.08
C LEU A 159 -15.78 11.05 -13.10
N ALA A 160 -16.44 11.44 -12.02
CA ALA A 160 -17.90 11.54 -11.95
C ALA A 160 -18.45 12.58 -12.94
N ALA A 161 -17.70 13.63 -13.23
CA ALA A 161 -18.09 14.69 -14.17
C ALA A 161 -18.03 14.26 -15.67
N LEU A 162 -17.50 13.09 -15.99
CA LEU A 162 -17.41 12.60 -17.38
C LEU A 162 -18.76 12.09 -17.94
N GLY A 163 -19.84 12.20 -17.17
CA GLY A 163 -21.21 11.90 -17.63
C GLY A 163 -21.55 10.41 -17.68
N SER A 164 -20.71 9.54 -17.14
CA SER A 164 -20.95 8.09 -17.00
C SER A 164 -21.27 7.72 -15.53
N THR A 165 -21.59 6.46 -15.28
CA THR A 165 -21.65 5.95 -13.90
C THR A 165 -20.24 5.95 -13.30
N HIS A 166 -20.08 6.60 -12.15
CA HIS A 166 -18.85 6.57 -11.39
C HIS A 166 -18.98 5.65 -10.18
N ILE A 167 -18.00 4.75 -10.01
CA ILE A 167 -17.97 3.74 -8.96
C ILE A 167 -16.87 4.07 -7.98
N SER A 168 -17.22 4.23 -6.71
CA SER A 168 -16.24 4.30 -5.63
C SER A 168 -15.89 2.89 -5.16
N ASN A 169 -14.62 2.53 -5.23
CA ASN A 169 -14.16 1.18 -4.93
C ASN A 169 -13.53 1.10 -3.54
N VAL A 170 -14.16 0.37 -2.64
CA VAL A 170 -13.53 -0.07 -1.39
C VAL A 170 -12.62 -1.23 -1.73
N HIS A 171 -11.32 -0.92 -1.92
CA HIS A 171 -10.38 -1.84 -2.50
C HIS A 171 -10.11 -2.99 -1.55
N ILE A 172 -9.38 -2.83 -0.51
CA ILE A 172 -8.98 -3.93 0.37
C ILE A 172 -9.14 -3.53 1.82
N LEU A 173 -9.56 -4.48 2.63
CA LEU A 173 -9.60 -4.35 4.08
C LEU A 173 -8.64 -5.33 4.77
N ALA A 174 -7.70 -5.91 4.03
CA ALA A 174 -6.78 -6.94 4.52
C ALA A 174 -5.94 -6.54 5.74
N ASN A 175 -5.71 -5.24 5.92
CA ASN A 175 -5.00 -4.72 7.08
C ASN A 175 -5.88 -4.61 8.34
N LEU A 176 -7.18 -4.86 8.24
CA LEU A 176 -8.13 -4.97 9.36
C LEU A 176 -8.31 -6.42 9.83
N GLU A 177 -7.83 -7.38 9.04
CA GLU A 177 -7.95 -8.81 9.33
C GLU A 177 -6.84 -9.29 10.28
N PRO A 178 -7.07 -10.43 10.95
CA PRO A 178 -8.16 -11.38 10.78
C PRO A 178 -9.33 -11.18 11.74
N PHE A 179 -9.30 -10.18 12.62
CA PHE A 179 -10.36 -9.96 13.61
C PHE A 179 -11.66 -9.57 12.89
N ARG A 180 -12.80 -9.94 13.47
CA ARG A 180 -14.12 -9.55 12.96
C ARG A 180 -14.23 -8.04 12.95
N TRP A 181 -14.50 -7.49 11.78
CA TRP A 181 -14.68 -6.06 11.58
C TRP A 181 -16.00 -5.79 10.87
N SER A 182 -16.88 -5.08 11.54
CA SER A 182 -18.09 -4.54 10.89
C SER A 182 -18.68 -3.45 11.78
N SER A 183 -18.52 -2.20 11.40
CA SER A 183 -19.13 -1.08 12.08
C SER A 183 -20.26 -0.52 11.23
N PRO A 184 -21.55 -0.74 11.58
CA PRO A 184 -22.67 -0.17 10.85
C PRO A 184 -22.60 1.35 10.72
N SER A 185 -22.21 2.05 11.78
CA SER A 185 -22.11 3.51 11.77
C SER A 185 -20.98 4.02 10.86
N PHE A 186 -19.82 3.36 10.86
CA PHE A 186 -18.71 3.70 9.98
C PHE A 186 -19.07 3.48 8.52
N VAL A 187 -19.63 2.31 8.20
CA VAL A 187 -20.00 1.94 6.83
C VAL A 187 -21.08 2.88 6.28
N GLN A 188 -22.10 3.21 7.07
CA GLN A 188 -23.13 4.18 6.67
C GLN A 188 -22.51 5.53 6.29
N LYS A 189 -21.64 6.06 7.14
CA LYS A 189 -20.93 7.33 6.88
C LYS A 189 -20.04 7.24 5.64
N ALA A 190 -19.31 6.12 5.46
CA ALA A 190 -18.43 5.93 4.32
C ALA A 190 -19.20 5.89 3.00
N VAL A 191 -20.33 5.16 2.94
CA VAL A 191 -21.17 5.11 1.74
C VAL A 191 -21.85 6.47 1.49
N THR A 192 -22.24 7.18 2.53
CA THR A 192 -22.74 8.55 2.40
C THR A 192 -21.69 9.47 1.77
N ALA A 193 -20.44 9.37 2.24
CA ALA A 193 -19.33 10.15 1.66
C ALA A 193 -19.02 9.78 0.19
N MET A 194 -19.22 8.52 -0.20
CA MET A 194 -19.10 8.13 -1.62
C MET A 194 -20.06 8.93 -2.52
N HIS A 195 -21.29 9.15 -2.05
CA HIS A 195 -22.28 9.95 -2.80
C HIS A 195 -22.01 11.45 -2.68
N ASP A 196 -21.79 11.96 -1.46
CA ASP A 196 -21.76 13.39 -1.21
C ASP A 196 -20.44 14.06 -1.54
N VAL A 197 -19.32 13.31 -1.40
CA VAL A 197 -17.97 13.86 -1.56
C VAL A 197 -17.31 13.36 -2.85
N HIS A 198 -17.46 12.08 -3.18
CA HIS A 198 -16.90 11.53 -4.43
C HIS A 198 -17.82 11.70 -5.63
N HIS A 199 -19.10 12.08 -5.41
CA HIS A 199 -20.15 12.11 -6.44
C HIS A 199 -20.33 10.75 -7.14
N ALA A 200 -19.96 9.65 -6.48
CA ALA A 200 -20.15 8.32 -7.01
C ALA A 200 -21.63 7.90 -6.89
N ASN A 201 -22.14 7.22 -7.89
CA ASN A 201 -23.51 6.70 -7.90
C ASN A 201 -23.57 5.16 -7.80
N ALA A 202 -22.40 4.52 -7.67
CA ALA A 202 -22.26 3.11 -7.39
C ALA A 202 -21.04 2.84 -6.50
N LEU A 203 -20.99 1.66 -5.89
CA LEU A 203 -19.82 1.23 -5.14
C LEU A 203 -19.42 -0.20 -5.54
N HIS A 204 -18.14 -0.47 -5.45
CA HIS A 204 -17.56 -1.79 -5.63
C HIS A 204 -16.83 -2.19 -4.35
N LEU A 205 -17.05 -3.41 -3.90
CA LEU A 205 -16.44 -3.96 -2.68
C LEU A 205 -15.60 -5.17 -3.02
N TYR A 206 -14.37 -5.19 -2.50
CA TYR A 206 -13.65 -6.45 -2.33
C TYR A 206 -14.16 -7.17 -1.09
N PRO A 207 -14.28 -8.51 -1.11
CA PRO A 207 -14.54 -9.25 0.11
C PRO A 207 -13.39 -9.04 1.10
N GLN A 208 -13.68 -9.11 2.38
CA GLN A 208 -12.67 -9.21 3.43
C GLN A 208 -11.82 -10.48 3.20
N ALA A 209 -10.55 -10.54 3.60
CA ALA A 209 -9.61 -11.62 3.31
C ALA A 209 -9.51 -12.00 1.81
N SER A 210 -9.68 -11.02 0.91
CA SER A 210 -9.81 -11.27 -0.53
C SER A 210 -8.56 -11.82 -1.20
N TYR A 211 -7.38 -11.67 -0.61
CA TYR A 211 -6.10 -12.04 -1.24
C TYR A 211 -5.55 -13.38 -0.80
N TRP A 212 -5.83 -13.79 0.46
CA TRP A 212 -5.19 -14.93 1.07
C TRP A 212 -6.23 -15.95 1.52
N ASP A 213 -5.95 -17.19 1.25
CA ASP A 213 -6.69 -18.35 1.74
C ASP A 213 -8.20 -18.39 1.40
N TRP A 214 -8.65 -17.52 0.49
CA TRP A 214 -10.03 -17.54 0.00
C TRP A 214 -10.44 -18.95 -0.45
N PRO A 215 -11.61 -19.49 -0.07
CA PRO A 215 -12.74 -18.81 0.61
C PRO A 215 -12.75 -18.93 2.14
N TYR A 216 -11.68 -19.34 2.75
CA TYR A 216 -11.59 -19.60 4.18
C TYR A 216 -11.06 -18.40 4.97
N THR A 217 -11.41 -18.37 6.27
CA THR A 217 -10.87 -17.40 7.23
C THR A 217 -9.63 -17.94 7.95
N ALA A 218 -8.96 -17.08 8.71
CA ALA A 218 -7.81 -17.47 9.55
C ALA A 218 -8.22 -18.09 10.89
N ASP A 219 -9.52 -18.27 11.16
CA ASP A 219 -9.99 -18.86 12.42
C ASP A 219 -9.46 -20.27 12.62
N LYS A 220 -8.92 -20.53 13.81
CA LYS A 220 -8.50 -21.85 14.26
C LYS A 220 -9.66 -22.56 14.94
N LEU A 221 -10.25 -23.53 14.23
CA LEU A 221 -11.38 -24.28 14.73
C LEU A 221 -10.97 -25.66 15.23
N PRO A 222 -11.76 -26.26 16.16
CA PRO A 222 -11.50 -27.62 16.62
C PRO A 222 -11.46 -28.62 15.48
N GLY A 223 -10.60 -29.66 15.59
CA GLY A 223 -10.50 -30.72 14.59
C GLY A 223 -9.92 -30.28 13.25
N GLY A 224 -9.31 -29.09 13.15
CA GLY A 224 -8.74 -28.56 11.91
C GLY A 224 -9.78 -28.16 10.86
N GLN A 225 -11.01 -27.97 11.26
CA GLN A 225 -12.06 -27.45 10.38
C GLN A 225 -11.72 -26.03 9.92
N ARG A 226 -12.21 -25.66 8.74
CA ARG A 226 -12.03 -24.33 8.16
C ARG A 226 -13.39 -23.68 7.95
N GLU A 227 -13.54 -22.46 8.45
CA GLU A 227 -14.75 -21.67 8.27
C GLU A 227 -14.66 -20.79 7.02
N LYS A 228 -15.75 -20.74 6.27
CA LYS A 228 -15.83 -19.87 5.10
C LYS A 228 -16.08 -18.42 5.52
N GLN A 229 -15.44 -17.52 4.81
CA GLN A 229 -15.59 -16.09 5.06
C GLN A 229 -17.05 -15.61 4.98
N LEU A 230 -17.84 -16.15 4.03
CA LEU A 230 -19.25 -15.79 3.89
C LEU A 230 -20.08 -16.09 5.14
N ASP A 231 -19.71 -17.14 5.86
CA ASP A 231 -20.44 -17.57 7.08
C ASP A 231 -19.97 -16.75 8.28
N ARG A 232 -18.65 -16.60 8.45
CA ARG A 232 -18.06 -15.85 9.57
C ARG A 232 -18.32 -14.34 9.49
N ASP A 233 -18.11 -13.74 8.32
CA ASP A 233 -18.19 -12.29 8.15
C ASP A 233 -19.58 -11.82 7.69
N TRP A 234 -20.63 -12.57 8.04
CA TRP A 234 -22.00 -12.28 7.65
C TRP A 234 -22.42 -10.84 7.97
N MET A 235 -21.98 -10.31 9.12
CA MET A 235 -22.27 -8.95 9.56
C MET A 235 -21.65 -7.92 8.60
N TRP A 236 -20.43 -8.13 8.14
CA TRP A 236 -19.75 -7.29 7.16
C TRP A 236 -20.53 -7.23 5.83
N TYR A 237 -20.90 -8.40 5.28
CA TYR A 237 -21.67 -8.46 4.04
C TYR A 237 -23.03 -7.80 4.17
N LYS A 238 -23.71 -8.06 5.26
CA LYS A 238 -25.05 -7.50 5.52
C LYS A 238 -25.00 -5.98 5.69
N THR A 239 -23.99 -5.46 6.38
CA THR A 239 -23.81 -4.03 6.60
C THR A 239 -23.55 -3.29 5.29
N TRP A 240 -22.59 -3.75 4.51
CA TRP A 240 -22.31 -3.13 3.20
C TRP A 240 -23.49 -3.25 2.24
N GLY A 241 -24.13 -4.42 2.13
CA GLY A 241 -25.29 -4.60 1.28
C GLY A 241 -26.45 -3.67 1.64
N ARG A 242 -26.68 -3.46 2.95
CA ARG A 242 -27.75 -2.57 3.44
C ARG A 242 -27.49 -1.12 3.05
N TYR A 243 -26.29 -0.62 3.29
CA TYR A 243 -25.96 0.80 3.02
C TYR A 243 -25.64 1.06 1.55
N ALA A 244 -25.14 0.08 0.81
CA ALA A 244 -25.06 0.16 -0.64
C ALA A 244 -26.44 0.35 -1.29
N TRP A 245 -27.46 -0.32 -0.75
CA TRP A 245 -28.84 -0.16 -1.20
C TRP A 245 -29.42 1.22 -0.84
N ASN A 246 -29.23 1.67 0.40
CA ASN A 246 -29.67 2.98 0.87
C ASN A 246 -28.91 3.41 2.14
N CYS A 247 -27.97 4.35 1.99
CA CYS A 247 -27.24 4.94 3.10
C CYS A 247 -28.00 6.11 3.79
N ARG A 248 -29.07 6.64 3.15
CA ARG A 248 -29.87 7.78 3.66
C ARG A 248 -30.94 7.35 4.68
N ARG A 249 -30.57 6.45 5.58
CA ARG A 249 -31.46 5.95 6.62
C ARG A 249 -31.29 6.74 7.90
N ASP A 250 -32.38 6.90 8.62
CA ASP A 250 -32.37 7.53 9.94
C ASP A 250 -31.48 6.73 10.91
N VAL A 251 -30.58 7.41 11.62
CA VAL A 251 -29.56 6.79 12.48
C VAL A 251 -30.21 6.01 13.65
N ALA A 252 -31.30 6.54 14.25
CA ALA A 252 -31.98 5.89 15.36
C ALA A 252 -32.74 4.64 14.89
N ALA A 253 -33.40 4.74 13.72
CA ALA A 253 -34.05 3.59 13.10
C ALA A 253 -33.06 2.50 12.71
N GLU A 254 -31.84 2.87 12.26
CA GLU A 254 -30.76 1.90 11.99
C GLU A 254 -30.26 1.22 13.25
N GLY A 255 -30.11 1.93 14.37
CA GLY A 255 -29.82 1.32 15.66
C GLY A 255 -30.81 0.19 15.99
N ASN A 256 -32.09 0.51 15.96
CA ASN A 256 -33.15 -0.48 16.24
C ASN A 256 -33.14 -1.67 15.26
N TYR A 257 -32.86 -1.42 13.98
CA TYR A 257 -32.74 -2.49 12.98
C TYR A 257 -31.60 -3.44 13.29
N TRP A 258 -30.42 -2.91 13.58
CA TRP A 258 -29.25 -3.73 13.87
C TRP A 258 -29.39 -4.47 15.21
N ASP A 259 -29.99 -3.81 16.21
CA ASP A 259 -30.26 -4.46 17.50
C ASP A 259 -31.22 -5.65 17.33
N LYS A 260 -32.23 -5.53 16.47
CA LYS A 260 -33.09 -6.67 16.12
C LYS A 260 -32.34 -7.80 15.43
N VAL A 261 -31.51 -7.46 14.42
CA VAL A 261 -30.70 -8.43 13.66
C VAL A 261 -29.75 -9.20 14.58
N LEU A 262 -29.07 -8.51 15.49
CA LEU A 262 -28.15 -9.11 16.45
C LEU A 262 -28.89 -9.90 17.54
N ALA A 263 -30.04 -9.41 18.02
CA ALA A 263 -30.88 -10.15 18.95
C ALA A 263 -31.36 -11.48 18.36
N ASP A 264 -31.82 -11.46 17.11
CA ASP A 264 -32.24 -12.68 16.41
C ASP A 264 -31.07 -13.66 16.23
N TYR A 265 -29.90 -13.15 15.85
CA TYR A 265 -28.70 -13.98 15.58
C TYR A 265 -28.14 -14.62 16.86
N TYR A 266 -28.06 -13.87 17.94
CA TYR A 266 -27.49 -14.33 19.22
C TYR A 266 -28.54 -14.84 20.23
N ALA A 267 -29.80 -14.97 19.82
CA ALA A 267 -30.93 -15.36 20.65
C ALA A 267 -30.93 -14.59 22.00
N SER A 268 -31.02 -13.27 21.91
CA SER A 268 -30.88 -12.33 23.02
C SER A 268 -31.96 -11.24 23.00
N ASP A 269 -31.98 -10.39 24.00
CA ASP A 269 -32.86 -9.21 24.01
C ASP A 269 -32.19 -7.98 23.33
N ALA A 270 -32.98 -6.93 23.10
CA ALA A 270 -32.53 -5.72 22.42
C ALA A 270 -31.41 -4.99 23.17
N ALA A 271 -31.35 -5.05 24.51
CA ALA A 271 -30.29 -4.37 25.27
C ALA A 271 -28.95 -5.11 25.14
N VAL A 272 -28.97 -6.44 25.02
CA VAL A 272 -27.80 -7.26 24.70
C VAL A 272 -27.32 -6.94 23.29
N ALA A 273 -28.23 -6.87 22.32
CA ALA A 273 -27.94 -6.58 20.95
C ALA A 273 -27.36 -5.17 20.74
N ASP A 274 -27.88 -4.15 21.41
CA ASP A 274 -27.33 -2.79 21.43
C ASP A 274 -25.87 -2.77 21.94
N SER A 275 -25.58 -3.55 22.99
CA SER A 275 -24.21 -3.66 23.49
C SER A 275 -23.27 -4.35 22.50
N ILE A 276 -23.71 -5.39 21.81
CA ILE A 276 -22.93 -6.05 20.74
C ILE A 276 -22.69 -5.08 19.59
N ARG A 277 -23.71 -4.33 19.16
CA ARG A 277 -23.56 -3.32 18.10
C ARG A 277 -22.55 -2.23 18.50
N LYS A 278 -22.64 -1.74 19.75
CA LYS A 278 -21.66 -0.78 20.29
C LYS A 278 -20.24 -1.33 20.27
N ALA A 279 -20.05 -2.60 20.62
CA ALA A 279 -18.75 -3.23 20.56
C ALA A 279 -18.19 -3.24 19.12
N TYR A 280 -19.00 -3.56 18.11
CA TYR A 280 -18.62 -3.47 16.71
C TYR A 280 -18.29 -2.03 16.27
N ASP A 281 -19.13 -1.04 16.66
CA ASP A 281 -18.90 0.35 16.27
C ASP A 281 -17.63 0.93 16.92
N GLU A 282 -17.39 0.62 18.19
CA GLU A 282 -16.18 1.07 18.88
C GLU A 282 -14.91 0.38 18.33
N SER A 283 -14.90 -0.94 18.20
CA SER A 283 -13.73 -1.65 17.64
C SER A 283 -13.44 -1.28 16.19
N GLY A 284 -14.48 -0.96 15.43
CA GLY A 284 -14.39 -0.57 14.02
C GLY A 284 -13.61 0.72 13.76
N GLU A 285 -13.43 1.57 14.75
CA GLU A 285 -12.68 2.83 14.66
C GLU A 285 -11.16 2.64 14.86
N ILE A 286 -10.70 1.54 15.50
CA ILE A 286 -9.31 1.39 15.94
C ILE A 286 -8.34 1.29 14.77
N ALA A 287 -8.46 0.25 13.95
CA ALA A 287 -7.52 0.01 12.86
C ALA A 287 -7.53 1.11 11.79
N PRO A 288 -8.69 1.64 11.33
CA PRO A 288 -8.72 2.77 10.41
C PRO A 288 -7.99 4.02 10.91
N LYS A 289 -8.18 4.39 12.19
CA LYS A 289 -7.51 5.56 12.79
C LYS A 289 -6.00 5.37 12.86
N LEU A 290 -5.53 4.24 13.38
CA LEU A 290 -4.11 3.94 13.49
C LEU A 290 -3.46 3.87 12.11
N LEU A 291 -4.12 3.25 11.14
CA LEU A 291 -3.56 3.10 9.80
C LEU A 291 -3.38 4.44 9.08
N ARG A 292 -4.39 5.33 9.12
CA ARG A 292 -4.28 6.62 8.44
C ARG A 292 -3.25 7.54 9.07
N ARG A 293 -2.94 7.37 10.36
CA ARG A 293 -2.00 8.24 11.08
C ARG A 293 -0.59 7.70 11.16
N PHE A 294 -0.42 6.38 11.24
CA PHE A 294 0.88 5.72 11.39
C PHE A 294 1.28 4.84 10.23
N GLY A 295 0.36 4.57 9.29
CA GLY A 295 0.66 3.78 8.10
C GLY A 295 1.77 4.42 7.26
N ILE A 296 2.72 3.62 6.84
CA ILE A 296 3.89 4.06 6.06
C ILE A 296 3.86 3.56 4.62
N THR A 297 2.92 2.68 4.32
CA THR A 297 2.60 2.23 2.97
C THR A 297 1.10 2.25 2.79
N GLU A 298 0.61 1.99 1.59
CA GLU A 298 -0.81 1.76 1.36
C GLU A 298 -1.28 0.58 2.20
N GLY A 299 -2.46 0.73 2.77
CA GLY A 299 -2.96 -0.12 3.82
C GLY A 299 -2.84 -1.61 3.60
N ASN A 300 -3.16 -2.10 2.42
CA ASN A 300 -3.08 -3.53 2.13
C ASN A 300 -1.66 -4.09 1.96
N ARG A 301 -0.66 -3.23 1.98
CA ARG A 301 0.75 -3.64 1.86
C ARG A 301 1.43 -3.81 3.21
N GLN A 302 0.74 -3.45 4.27
CA GLN A 302 1.19 -3.66 5.64
C GLN A 302 0.05 -4.20 6.49
N THR A 303 0.26 -5.36 7.10
CA THR A 303 -0.69 -5.91 8.08
C THR A 303 -0.52 -5.17 9.41
N LEU A 304 -1.32 -4.11 9.61
CA LEU A 304 -1.22 -3.26 10.80
C LEU A 304 -1.40 -4.04 12.09
N LEU A 305 -2.33 -4.99 12.12
CA LEU A 305 -2.66 -5.76 13.33
C LEU A 305 -1.52 -6.66 13.84
N LEU A 306 -0.51 -6.93 13.03
CA LEU A 306 0.75 -7.53 13.49
C LEU A 306 1.66 -6.55 14.25
N GLY A 307 1.35 -5.26 14.22
CA GLY A 307 2.11 -4.20 14.86
C GLY A 307 3.12 -3.52 13.92
N MET A 308 3.98 -2.69 14.50
CA MET A 308 5.06 -1.99 13.84
C MET A 308 6.33 -2.05 14.69
N PHE A 309 7.50 -2.01 14.04
CA PHE A 309 8.77 -1.83 14.72
C PHE A 309 8.99 -0.38 15.17
N MET A 310 9.77 -0.19 16.21
CA MET A 310 10.20 1.15 16.65
C MET A 310 10.89 1.92 15.51
N SER A 311 11.73 1.23 14.72
CA SER A 311 12.38 1.83 13.56
C SER A 311 11.39 2.39 12.53
N GLN A 312 10.22 1.79 12.36
CA GLN A 312 9.17 2.29 11.46
C GLN A 312 8.53 3.58 11.99
N LEU A 313 8.42 3.73 13.30
CA LEU A 313 7.85 4.92 13.93
C LEU A 313 8.83 6.10 14.00
N VAL A 314 10.12 5.83 14.26
CA VAL A 314 11.13 6.88 14.42
C VAL A 314 11.86 7.23 13.13
N ASN A 315 11.77 6.39 12.10
CA ASN A 315 12.33 6.63 10.77
C ASN A 315 11.36 6.13 9.66
N PRO A 316 10.13 6.66 9.57
CA PRO A 316 9.13 6.19 8.61
C PRO A 316 9.60 6.32 7.16
N TYR A 317 10.43 7.31 6.86
CA TYR A 317 10.91 7.57 5.50
C TYR A 317 11.78 6.45 4.90
N LYS A 318 12.40 5.64 5.75
CA LYS A 318 13.12 4.43 5.34
C LYS A 318 12.18 3.41 4.67
N TYR A 319 10.93 3.39 5.10
CA TYR A 319 9.94 2.39 4.71
C TYR A 319 8.85 2.94 3.79
N THR A 320 8.73 4.27 3.68
CA THR A 320 7.72 4.91 2.83
C THR A 320 8.07 4.71 1.37
N ILE A 321 7.24 3.94 0.66
CA ILE A 321 7.37 3.70 -0.78
C ILE A 321 6.58 4.76 -1.54
N TYR A 322 5.42 5.18 -1.00
CA TYR A 322 4.51 6.15 -1.60
C TYR A 322 4.28 7.33 -0.64
N PRO A 323 5.19 8.32 -0.63
CA PRO A 323 5.03 9.49 0.23
C PRO A 323 3.77 10.27 -0.13
N GLY A 324 3.08 10.79 0.88
CA GLY A 324 1.90 11.63 0.69
C GLY A 324 0.60 10.90 0.39
N PHE A 325 0.60 9.56 0.34
CA PHE A 325 -0.58 8.80 -0.04
C PHE A 325 -1.74 8.97 0.96
N TYR A 326 -1.50 8.73 2.24
CA TYR A 326 -2.54 8.90 3.27
C TYR A 326 -2.91 10.37 3.49
N GLU A 327 -1.95 11.25 3.37
CA GLU A 327 -2.16 12.70 3.47
C GLU A 327 -3.06 13.23 2.34
N SER A 328 -3.09 12.56 1.21
CA SER A 328 -3.88 12.98 0.05
C SER A 328 -5.35 12.57 0.10
N CYS A 329 -5.72 11.64 0.98
CA CYS A 329 -7.09 11.07 1.00
C CYS A 329 -7.74 11.02 2.39
N GLY A 330 -6.96 11.07 3.47
CA GLY A 330 -7.47 11.08 4.84
C GLY A 330 -7.71 12.48 5.41
N PRO A 331 -8.27 12.59 6.61
CA PRO A 331 -8.29 13.83 7.36
C PRO A 331 -6.89 14.41 7.53
N GLU A 332 -6.79 15.75 7.52
CA GLU A 332 -5.54 16.42 7.79
C GLU A 332 -4.97 16.05 9.16
N GLY A 333 -3.66 15.95 9.27
CA GLY A 333 -3.01 15.61 10.53
C GLY A 333 -1.52 15.38 10.38
N GLU A 334 -0.88 15.07 11.48
CA GLU A 334 0.57 14.96 11.59
C GLU A 334 1.04 13.53 11.80
N LYS A 335 2.18 13.18 11.20
CA LYS A 335 2.94 11.98 11.56
C LYS A 335 3.64 12.21 12.90
N LEU A 336 3.96 11.12 13.60
CA LEU A 336 4.66 11.22 14.88
C LEU A 336 5.97 12.01 14.80
N ILE A 337 6.75 11.79 13.72
CA ILE A 337 8.02 12.50 13.52
C ILE A 337 7.82 14.00 13.29
N GLU A 338 6.76 14.40 12.60
CA GLU A 338 6.39 15.80 12.36
C GLU A 338 5.87 16.47 13.64
N TYR A 339 5.02 15.75 14.38
CA TYR A 339 4.49 16.18 15.66
C TYR A 339 5.63 16.53 16.64
N VAL A 340 6.57 15.61 16.87
CA VAL A 340 7.69 15.84 17.79
C VAL A 340 8.62 16.95 17.31
N GLU A 341 8.85 17.06 16.00
CA GLU A 341 9.64 18.16 15.44
C GLU A 341 8.99 19.53 15.69
N LYS A 342 7.67 19.64 15.51
CA LYS A 342 6.91 20.86 15.78
C LYS A 342 6.91 21.23 17.25
N GLU A 343 6.71 20.24 18.14
CA GLU A 343 6.84 20.45 19.59
C GLU A 343 8.21 21.05 19.94
N TRP A 344 9.29 20.45 19.43
CA TRP A 344 10.64 20.93 19.65
C TRP A 344 10.87 22.36 19.13
N LYS A 345 10.29 22.66 17.96
CA LYS A 345 10.42 23.97 17.30
C LYS A 345 9.38 25.00 17.76
N HIS A 346 8.50 24.66 18.71
CA HIS A 346 7.36 25.46 19.14
C HIS A 346 6.48 25.95 17.99
N GLN A 347 6.22 25.07 17.03
CA GLN A 347 5.37 25.34 15.86
C GLN A 347 3.93 24.88 16.12
N PRO A 348 2.93 25.53 15.51
CA PRO A 348 1.53 25.15 15.66
C PRO A 348 1.25 23.80 15.02
N HIS A 349 0.38 23.01 15.66
CA HIS A 349 -0.12 21.74 15.15
C HIS A 349 -1.29 21.93 14.18
N VAL A 350 -1.53 20.92 13.34
CA VAL A 350 -2.64 20.91 12.37
C VAL A 350 -3.35 19.57 12.34
N GLY A 351 -4.67 19.58 12.35
CA GLY A 351 -5.52 18.41 12.16
C GLY A 351 -5.42 17.35 13.26
N GLU A 352 -5.50 16.08 12.88
CA GLU A 352 -5.41 14.97 13.82
C GLU A 352 -3.98 14.78 14.32
N LEU A 353 -3.81 14.72 15.64
CA LEU A 353 -2.52 14.53 16.27
C LEU A 353 -2.28 13.05 16.62
N PRO A 354 -1.04 12.54 16.47
CA PRO A 354 -0.76 11.13 16.65
C PRO A 354 -1.05 10.62 18.07
N LEU A 355 -0.79 11.44 19.10
CA LEU A 355 -1.07 11.05 20.49
C LEU A 355 -2.56 11.06 20.82
N ASP A 356 -3.33 11.99 20.23
CA ASP A 356 -4.79 12.01 20.38
C ASP A 356 -5.43 10.80 19.72
N ILE A 357 -4.94 10.39 18.56
CA ILE A 357 -5.38 9.15 17.88
C ILE A 357 -5.08 7.92 18.73
N VAL A 358 -3.91 7.85 19.35
CA VAL A 358 -3.58 6.78 20.29
C VAL A 358 -4.57 6.76 21.46
N ALA A 359 -4.81 7.89 22.11
CA ALA A 359 -5.75 7.98 23.23
C ALA A 359 -7.18 7.59 22.82
N GLN A 360 -7.63 8.02 21.63
CA GLN A 360 -8.93 7.63 21.08
C GLN A 360 -9.03 6.12 20.86
N THR A 361 -8.01 5.49 20.30
CA THR A 361 -8.03 4.05 19.99
C THR A 361 -7.94 3.20 21.25
N GLU A 362 -7.20 3.61 22.27
CA GLU A 362 -7.19 2.99 23.60
C GLU A 362 -8.61 3.06 24.21
N ALA A 363 -9.26 4.23 24.19
CA ALA A 363 -10.63 4.42 24.69
C ALA A 363 -11.67 3.61 23.90
N HIS A 364 -11.55 3.51 22.59
CA HIS A 364 -12.39 2.65 21.75
C HIS A 364 -12.23 1.17 22.16
N GLY A 365 -11.01 0.70 22.39
CA GLY A 365 -10.75 -0.65 22.87
C GLY A 365 -11.41 -0.94 24.22
N ASP A 366 -11.29 -0.03 25.18
CA ASP A 366 -11.93 -0.16 26.50
C ASP A 366 -13.46 -0.22 26.41
N LYS A 367 -14.06 0.65 25.60
CA LYS A 367 -15.51 0.67 25.39
C LYS A 367 -16.02 -0.58 24.69
N ALA A 368 -15.28 -1.08 23.68
CA ALA A 368 -15.65 -2.31 22.98
C ALA A 368 -15.67 -3.52 23.93
N VAL A 369 -14.62 -3.66 24.75
CA VAL A 369 -14.53 -4.73 25.76
C VAL A 369 -15.62 -4.56 26.82
N ALA A 370 -15.80 -3.37 27.37
CA ALA A 370 -16.84 -3.13 28.38
C ALA A 370 -18.24 -3.47 27.85
N ALA A 371 -18.54 -3.12 26.59
CA ALA A 371 -19.83 -3.39 25.98
C ALA A 371 -20.08 -4.89 25.79
N ILE A 372 -19.09 -5.63 25.27
CA ILE A 372 -19.26 -7.06 24.96
C ILE A 372 -19.26 -7.92 26.22
N ASP A 373 -18.40 -7.62 27.19
CA ASP A 373 -18.30 -8.39 28.45
C ASP A 373 -19.54 -8.24 29.34
N ALA A 374 -20.14 -7.05 29.37
CA ALA A 374 -21.34 -6.78 30.15
C ALA A 374 -22.53 -7.68 29.78
N VAL A 375 -22.54 -8.27 28.60
CA VAL A 375 -23.66 -9.06 28.09
C VAL A 375 -23.33 -10.53 27.85
N ALA A 376 -22.10 -10.95 28.10
CA ALA A 376 -21.60 -12.29 27.76
C ALA A 376 -22.45 -13.44 28.36
N SER A 377 -22.94 -13.28 29.60
CA SER A 377 -23.77 -14.29 30.27
C SER A 377 -25.24 -14.34 29.79
N ARG A 378 -25.66 -13.37 28.98
CA ARG A 378 -27.05 -13.22 28.52
C ARG A 378 -27.24 -13.68 27.07
N VAL A 379 -26.18 -14.03 26.36
CA VAL A 379 -26.22 -14.57 25.00
C VAL A 379 -26.51 -16.08 25.07
N THR A 380 -27.56 -16.52 24.38
CA THR A 380 -28.00 -17.93 24.41
C THR A 380 -27.90 -18.64 23.07
N GLY A 381 -27.85 -17.89 21.96
CA GLY A 381 -27.64 -18.41 20.59
C GLY A 381 -26.25 -18.14 20.04
N ASN A 382 -25.79 -18.96 19.10
CA ASN A 382 -24.48 -18.83 18.45
C ASN A 382 -23.32 -18.51 19.42
N GLN A 383 -23.33 -19.19 20.58
CA GLN A 383 -22.41 -18.90 21.69
C GLN A 383 -20.93 -19.05 21.30
N ASP A 384 -20.60 -20.00 20.42
CA ASP A 384 -19.19 -20.17 19.95
C ASP A 384 -18.73 -18.98 19.13
N GLU A 385 -19.57 -18.49 18.23
CA GLU A 385 -19.29 -17.29 17.46
C GLU A 385 -19.25 -16.05 18.36
N PHE A 386 -20.15 -15.94 19.33
CA PHE A 386 -20.12 -14.84 20.29
C PHE A 386 -18.82 -14.83 21.11
N ARG A 387 -18.35 -15.99 21.60
CA ARG A 387 -17.06 -16.07 22.31
C ARG A 387 -15.88 -15.63 21.43
N ARG A 388 -15.91 -15.96 20.15
CA ARG A 388 -14.89 -15.49 19.19
C ARG A 388 -14.97 -13.99 18.97
N LEU A 389 -16.16 -13.44 18.80
CA LEU A 389 -16.38 -12.00 18.73
C LEU A 389 -15.90 -11.28 19.98
N GLN A 390 -16.26 -11.80 21.17
CA GLN A 390 -15.79 -11.28 22.45
C GLN A 390 -14.25 -11.28 22.52
N ASN A 391 -13.61 -12.40 22.14
CA ASN A 391 -12.15 -12.49 22.08
C ASN A 391 -11.55 -11.45 21.13
N ASP A 392 -12.20 -11.19 19.98
CA ASP A 392 -11.73 -10.18 19.03
C ASP A 392 -11.77 -8.77 19.60
N MET A 393 -12.77 -8.43 20.43
CA MET A 393 -12.81 -7.14 21.15
C MET A 393 -11.61 -7.01 22.10
N HIS A 394 -11.28 -8.09 22.83
CA HIS A 394 -10.08 -8.13 23.67
C HIS A 394 -8.78 -8.03 22.83
N CYS A 395 -8.73 -8.67 21.65
CA CYS A 395 -7.61 -8.55 20.74
C CYS A 395 -7.41 -7.10 20.23
N TYR A 396 -8.49 -6.44 19.83
CA TYR A 396 -8.45 -5.04 19.42
C TYR A 396 -7.95 -4.12 20.54
N ARG A 397 -8.43 -4.33 21.77
CA ARG A 397 -7.98 -3.59 22.95
C ARG A 397 -6.50 -3.82 23.22
N ALA A 398 -6.07 -5.09 23.29
CA ALA A 398 -4.66 -5.44 23.53
C ALA A 398 -3.75 -4.85 22.45
N PHE A 399 -4.18 -4.91 21.20
CA PHE A 399 -3.47 -4.29 20.07
C PHE A 399 -3.38 -2.76 20.20
N ALA A 400 -4.48 -2.08 20.51
CA ALA A 400 -4.51 -0.62 20.68
C ALA A 400 -3.54 -0.16 21.77
N TYR A 401 -3.53 -0.83 22.91
CA TYR A 401 -2.60 -0.52 24.01
C TYR A 401 -1.15 -0.88 23.67
N ALA A 402 -0.90 -2.04 23.06
CA ALA A 402 0.46 -2.41 22.63
C ALA A 402 1.03 -1.37 21.67
N PHE A 403 0.22 -0.94 20.69
CA PHE A 403 0.60 0.07 19.72
C PHE A 403 0.77 1.44 20.38
N GLY A 404 -0.19 1.85 21.21
CA GLY A 404 -0.16 3.16 21.88
C GLY A 404 1.05 3.35 22.79
N TRP A 405 1.39 2.35 23.61
CA TRP A 405 2.59 2.42 24.45
C TRP A 405 3.88 2.45 23.60
N LYS A 406 3.89 1.76 22.46
CA LYS A 406 5.03 1.83 21.52
C LYS A 406 5.18 3.22 20.91
N VAL A 407 4.08 3.87 20.52
CA VAL A 407 4.09 5.26 20.01
C VAL A 407 4.59 6.23 21.08
N LYS A 408 4.13 6.11 22.32
CA LYS A 408 4.60 6.93 23.46
C LYS A 408 6.11 6.73 23.70
N ALA A 409 6.62 5.50 23.61
CA ALA A 409 8.05 5.22 23.67
C ALA A 409 8.81 5.87 22.49
N ALA A 410 8.26 5.79 21.28
CA ALA A 410 8.86 6.39 20.09
C ALA A 410 8.90 7.92 20.16
N GLN A 411 7.90 8.56 20.79
CA GLN A 411 7.93 10.01 21.08
C GLN A 411 9.16 10.38 21.90
N HIS A 412 9.44 9.67 23.00
CA HIS A 412 10.63 9.93 23.83
C HIS A 412 11.93 9.72 23.04
N VAL A 413 12.00 8.69 22.20
CA VAL A 413 13.17 8.47 21.34
C VAL A 413 13.34 9.64 20.35
N LEU A 414 12.26 10.19 19.81
CA LEU A 414 12.31 11.36 18.94
C LEU A 414 12.65 12.63 19.71
N ASN A 415 12.21 12.80 20.96
CA ASN A 415 12.66 13.89 21.83
C ASN A 415 14.19 13.83 22.04
N TYR A 416 14.74 12.65 22.31
CA TYR A 416 16.19 12.48 22.35
C TYR A 416 16.87 12.84 21.03
N LYS A 417 16.27 12.57 19.90
CA LYS A 417 16.82 12.97 18.59
C LYS A 417 17.15 14.46 18.54
N TRP A 418 16.26 15.30 19.08
CA TRP A 418 16.38 16.76 19.07
C TRP A 418 17.19 17.28 20.26
N GLY A 419 16.81 16.90 21.48
CA GLY A 419 17.38 17.44 22.73
C GLY A 419 18.67 16.78 23.16
N LYS A 420 19.02 15.59 22.66
CA LYS A 420 20.16 14.76 23.06
C LYS A 420 20.20 14.42 24.58
N ASP A 421 19.08 14.58 25.29
CA ASP A 421 18.98 14.19 26.68
C ASP A 421 18.75 12.69 26.81
N ILE A 422 19.73 11.97 27.38
CA ILE A 422 19.66 10.51 27.56
C ILE A 422 18.49 10.11 28.48
N LYS A 423 18.01 11.00 29.35
CA LYS A 423 16.85 10.72 30.20
C LYS A 423 15.57 10.43 29.38
N GLU A 424 15.44 11.00 28.20
CA GLU A 424 14.36 10.68 27.30
C GLU A 424 14.39 9.20 26.85
N LEU A 425 15.59 8.68 26.58
CA LEU A 425 15.74 7.25 26.24
C LEU A 425 15.44 6.34 27.45
N ASP A 426 15.84 6.76 28.66
CA ASP A 426 15.49 6.04 29.88
C ASP A 426 13.97 6.00 30.10
N ALA A 427 13.26 7.11 29.80
CA ALA A 427 11.82 7.19 29.88
C ALA A 427 11.12 6.32 28.83
N ALA A 428 11.71 6.11 27.67
CA ALA A 428 11.17 5.25 26.63
C ALA A 428 11.14 3.74 27.02
N VAL A 429 12.10 3.28 27.83
CA VAL A 429 12.23 1.86 28.20
C VAL A 429 10.98 1.30 28.89
N PRO A 430 10.48 1.86 30.00
CA PRO A 430 9.29 1.30 30.67
C PRO A 430 8.03 1.35 29.80
N LEU A 431 7.93 2.31 28.89
CA LEU A 431 6.81 2.40 27.95
C LEU A 431 6.86 1.28 26.89
N LEU A 432 8.05 0.97 26.40
CA LEU A 432 8.24 -0.15 25.48
C LEU A 432 8.03 -1.51 26.18
N GLU A 433 8.37 -1.61 27.46
CA GLU A 433 8.07 -2.79 28.30
C GLU A 433 6.56 -2.99 28.43
N LYS A 434 5.80 -1.91 28.68
CA LYS A 434 4.33 -1.95 28.70
C LYS A 434 3.73 -2.34 27.34
N SER A 435 4.29 -1.83 26.24
CA SER A 435 3.90 -2.25 24.91
C SER A 435 4.01 -3.76 24.72
N LEU A 436 5.16 -4.33 25.17
CA LEU A 436 5.39 -5.78 25.10
C LEU A 436 4.46 -6.58 25.99
N GLU A 437 4.09 -6.07 27.17
CA GLU A 437 3.12 -6.71 28.06
C GLU A 437 1.76 -6.89 27.35
N TYR A 438 1.23 -5.84 26.74
CA TYR A 438 -0.01 -5.92 25.95
C TYR A 438 0.14 -6.76 24.68
N TYR A 439 1.31 -6.75 24.06
CA TYR A 439 1.55 -7.61 22.90
C TYR A 439 1.59 -9.10 23.27
N ARG A 440 2.12 -9.47 24.47
CA ARG A 440 2.03 -10.83 25.01
C ARG A 440 0.58 -11.24 25.28
N GLN A 441 -0.24 -10.32 25.82
CA GLN A 441 -1.68 -10.58 25.97
C GLN A 441 -2.32 -10.85 24.59
N LEU A 442 -1.98 -10.08 23.57
CA LEU A 442 -2.45 -10.30 22.21
C LEU A 442 -2.03 -11.68 21.65
N VAL A 443 -0.79 -12.10 21.91
CA VAL A 443 -0.31 -13.45 21.55
C VAL A 443 -1.14 -14.52 22.27
N ASP A 444 -1.39 -14.35 23.57
CA ASP A 444 -2.18 -15.31 24.35
C ASP A 444 -3.63 -15.41 23.87
N LEU A 445 -4.27 -14.30 23.50
CA LEU A 445 -5.63 -14.25 22.95
C LEU A 445 -5.72 -14.89 21.55
N THR A 446 -4.65 -14.87 20.78
CA THR A 446 -4.68 -15.30 19.37
C THR A 446 -4.13 -16.71 19.12
N LYS A 447 -3.26 -17.25 19.99
CA LYS A 447 -2.58 -18.53 19.77
C LYS A 447 -3.50 -19.74 19.56
N ASP A 448 -4.68 -19.71 20.18
CA ASP A 448 -5.67 -20.80 20.11
C ASP A 448 -6.91 -20.43 19.29
N THR A 449 -7.03 -19.18 18.84
CA THR A 449 -8.19 -18.68 18.09
C THR A 449 -7.91 -18.43 16.63
N TYR A 450 -6.64 -18.18 16.26
CA TYR A 450 -6.23 -17.90 14.91
C TYR A 450 -5.05 -18.76 14.45
N LEU A 451 -5.02 -19.10 13.16
CA LEU A 451 -3.92 -19.80 12.52
C LEU A 451 -2.79 -18.82 12.17
N TYR A 452 -3.13 -17.60 11.79
CA TYR A 452 -2.22 -16.52 11.38
C TYR A 452 -2.97 -15.18 11.37
N ALA A 453 -2.21 -14.08 11.32
CA ALA A 453 -2.74 -12.80 10.86
C ALA A 453 -2.60 -12.71 9.34
N ASN A 454 -3.59 -12.12 8.69
CA ASN A 454 -3.50 -11.87 7.25
C ASN A 454 -2.41 -10.84 6.95
N SER A 455 -1.61 -11.09 5.92
CA SER A 455 -0.56 -10.17 5.52
C SER A 455 -0.40 -10.15 4.00
N MET A 456 -0.39 -8.97 3.44
CA MET A 456 -0.08 -8.74 2.03
C MET A 456 1.38 -8.31 1.79
N GLN A 457 2.22 -8.42 2.80
CA GLN A 457 3.63 -8.13 2.63
C GLN A 457 4.27 -9.07 1.62
N THR A 458 5.02 -8.53 0.69
CA THR A 458 5.80 -9.26 -0.28
C THR A 458 7.29 -9.02 -0.05
N ALA A 459 8.14 -9.86 -0.61
CA ALA A 459 9.58 -9.70 -0.54
C ALA A 459 10.09 -8.37 -1.15
N GLN A 460 9.28 -7.71 -1.98
CA GLN A 460 9.59 -6.41 -2.57
C GLN A 460 9.41 -5.25 -1.59
N ARG A 461 8.68 -5.46 -0.49
CA ARG A 461 8.43 -4.42 0.51
C ARG A 461 9.51 -4.43 1.57
N ARG A 462 9.98 -3.27 1.97
CA ARG A 462 11.02 -3.13 3.00
C ARG A 462 10.51 -3.29 4.41
N ILE A 463 9.22 -3.49 4.57
CA ILE A 463 8.61 -3.61 5.88
C ILE A 463 8.92 -5.00 6.43
N PRO A 464 9.58 -5.11 7.58
CA PRO A 464 10.05 -6.40 8.11
C PRO A 464 8.96 -7.19 8.85
N ILE A 465 7.69 -6.79 8.68
CA ILE A 465 6.52 -7.40 9.31
C ILE A 465 5.62 -8.00 8.23
N GLY A 466 5.10 -9.18 8.51
CA GLY A 466 4.18 -9.88 7.63
C GLY A 466 4.85 -10.98 6.83
N GLY A 467 4.15 -11.46 5.80
CA GLY A 467 4.57 -12.64 5.06
C GLY A 467 5.64 -12.36 4.02
N ASP A 468 6.69 -13.14 4.03
CA ASP A 468 7.71 -13.13 2.99
C ASP A 468 7.23 -13.95 1.79
N GLY A 469 7.11 -13.32 0.61
CA GLY A 469 6.68 -14.02 -0.59
C GLY A 469 5.26 -14.62 -0.49
N GLY A 470 4.37 -14.02 0.29
CA GLY A 470 2.99 -14.49 0.48
C GLY A 470 2.78 -15.39 1.70
N ASN A 471 3.83 -15.69 2.47
CA ASN A 471 3.68 -16.42 3.72
C ASN A 471 3.07 -15.55 4.81
N MET A 472 2.05 -16.06 5.46
CA MET A 472 1.40 -15.39 6.57
C MET A 472 2.19 -15.56 7.86
N LYS A 473 2.02 -14.63 8.81
CA LYS A 473 2.69 -14.64 10.12
C LYS A 473 1.66 -14.63 11.24
N HIS A 474 2.03 -15.26 12.34
CA HIS A 474 1.29 -15.20 13.60
C HIS A 474 1.98 -14.19 14.55
N TRP A 475 1.23 -13.60 15.46
CA TRP A 475 1.76 -12.65 16.46
C TRP A 475 2.90 -13.27 17.30
N SER A 476 2.80 -14.55 17.63
CA SER A 476 3.85 -15.28 18.37
C SER A 476 5.20 -15.32 17.64
N GLU A 477 5.20 -15.22 16.30
CA GLU A 477 6.45 -15.19 15.51
C GLU A 477 7.12 -13.81 15.53
N LEU A 478 6.36 -12.75 15.83
CA LEU A 478 6.88 -11.38 15.89
C LEU A 478 7.28 -10.97 17.32
N LEU A 479 6.69 -11.57 18.33
CA LEU A 479 7.01 -11.24 19.73
C LEU A 479 8.52 -11.28 20.02
N PRO A 480 9.29 -12.32 19.65
CA PRO A 480 10.75 -12.34 19.87
C PRO A 480 11.48 -11.19 19.19
N LYS A 481 11.00 -10.72 18.03
CA LYS A 481 11.58 -9.58 17.32
C LYS A 481 11.36 -8.28 18.09
N TYR A 482 10.18 -8.08 18.65
CA TYR A 482 9.87 -6.91 19.48
C TYR A 482 10.63 -6.95 20.82
N GLU A 483 10.83 -8.11 21.40
CA GLU A 483 11.69 -8.28 22.59
C GLU A 483 13.15 -7.97 22.29
N GLN A 484 13.62 -8.30 21.09
CA GLN A 484 14.95 -7.94 20.62
C GLN A 484 15.12 -6.43 20.46
N GLU A 485 14.11 -5.71 19.96
CA GLU A 485 14.15 -4.24 19.90
C GLU A 485 14.38 -3.61 21.29
N LEU A 486 13.67 -4.08 22.31
CA LEU A 486 13.85 -3.59 23.69
C LEU A 486 15.27 -3.92 24.22
N THR A 487 15.74 -5.13 23.96
CA THR A 487 17.09 -5.56 24.36
C THR A 487 18.17 -4.67 23.72
N ASN A 488 18.03 -4.40 22.43
CA ASN A 488 18.93 -3.52 21.69
C ASN A 488 18.88 -2.08 22.21
N LEU A 489 17.67 -1.55 22.46
CA LEU A 489 17.51 -0.20 23.03
C LEU A 489 18.26 -0.08 24.37
N LYS A 490 18.04 -1.01 25.31
CA LYS A 490 18.72 -1.01 26.62
C LYS A 490 20.25 -1.07 26.47
N LYS A 491 20.75 -1.93 25.59
CA LYS A 491 22.18 -2.05 25.29
C LYS A 491 22.76 -0.73 24.76
N ASN A 492 22.06 -0.12 23.80
CA ASN A 492 22.54 1.10 23.16
C ASN A 492 22.45 2.32 24.09
N ILE A 493 21.47 2.39 25.00
CA ILE A 493 21.42 3.38 26.07
C ILE A 493 22.61 3.25 26.99
N ALA A 494 22.95 2.03 27.42
CA ALA A 494 24.11 1.80 28.27
C ALA A 494 25.41 2.25 27.60
N MET A 495 25.58 1.99 26.31
CA MET A 495 26.71 2.44 25.51
C MET A 495 26.78 3.98 25.44
N LEU A 496 25.65 4.68 25.22
CA LEU A 496 25.58 6.12 25.21
C LEU A 496 25.95 6.73 26.57
N LYS A 497 25.51 6.13 27.69
CA LYS A 497 25.88 6.53 29.05
C LYS A 497 27.37 6.36 29.31
N ALA A 498 27.94 5.24 28.88
CA ALA A 498 29.39 5.00 29.00
C ALA A 498 30.22 6.00 28.18
N GLN A 499 29.73 6.37 27.00
CA GLN A 499 30.35 7.42 26.19
C GLN A 499 30.26 8.79 26.89
N ALA A 500 29.12 9.15 27.46
CA ALA A 500 28.94 10.41 28.19
C ALA A 500 29.83 10.48 29.45
N ALA A 501 30.07 9.33 30.11
CA ALA A 501 30.97 9.21 31.24
C ALA A 501 32.48 9.14 30.86
N GLY A 502 32.79 9.17 29.56
CA GLY A 502 34.18 9.07 29.08
C GLY A 502 34.83 7.67 29.23
N THR A 503 34.05 6.66 29.63
CA THR A 503 34.54 5.27 29.82
C THR A 503 34.50 4.44 28.55
N TYR A 504 33.84 4.94 27.49
CA TYR A 504 33.74 4.31 26.20
C TYR A 504 33.75 5.33 25.06
N LYS A 505 34.49 5.07 24.00
CA LYS A 505 34.44 5.85 22.76
C LYS A 505 33.63 5.09 21.72
N MET A 506 32.46 5.60 21.41
CA MET A 506 31.59 5.01 20.41
C MET A 506 32.28 4.90 19.06
N LYS A 507 32.26 3.73 18.47
CA LYS A 507 32.83 3.43 17.16
C LYS A 507 31.75 3.59 16.09
N THR A 508 32.18 3.76 14.83
CA THR A 508 31.24 3.85 13.69
C THR A 508 30.40 2.57 13.57
N GLU A 509 30.97 1.41 13.86
CA GLU A 509 30.31 0.11 13.82
C GLU A 509 29.20 -0.04 14.87
N ASP A 510 29.28 0.69 15.99
CA ASP A 510 28.28 0.66 17.04
C ASP A 510 26.97 1.37 16.59
N ILE A 511 27.10 2.37 15.68
CA ILE A 511 26.00 3.17 15.18
C ILE A 511 25.48 2.66 13.82
N LYS A 512 26.35 1.99 13.07
CA LYS A 512 26.09 1.46 11.73
C LYS A 512 26.35 -0.04 11.73
N PRO A 513 25.31 -0.86 11.97
CA PRO A 513 25.46 -2.33 11.98
C PRO A 513 25.80 -2.92 10.60
N LEU A 514 25.81 -2.10 9.55
CA LEU A 514 26.07 -2.52 8.17
C LEU A 514 27.37 -1.88 7.68
N LYS A 515 28.26 -2.70 7.11
CA LYS A 515 29.54 -2.25 6.53
C LYS A 515 29.29 -1.32 5.35
N ASP A 516 29.78 -0.11 5.44
CA ASP A 516 29.77 0.89 4.39
C ASP A 516 30.95 0.67 3.41
N ALA A 517 31.05 -0.51 2.80
CA ALA A 517 32.09 -0.76 1.81
C ALA A 517 31.68 -0.15 0.46
N ALA A 518 32.62 0.52 -0.20
CA ALA A 518 32.42 1.01 -1.57
C ALA A 518 32.11 -0.16 -2.51
N LEU A 519 31.11 0.00 -3.35
CA LEU A 519 30.71 -0.99 -4.34
C LEU A 519 31.77 -1.15 -5.43
N GLN A 520 32.04 -2.38 -5.84
CA GLN A 520 32.94 -2.66 -6.94
C GLN A 520 32.20 -2.42 -8.27
N LYS A 521 32.93 -1.89 -9.27
CA LYS A 521 32.37 -1.69 -10.60
C LYS A 521 31.99 -3.02 -11.23
N GLY A 522 30.76 -3.13 -11.71
CA GLY A 522 30.30 -4.27 -12.50
C GLY A 522 30.90 -4.31 -13.91
N ALA A 523 30.82 -5.48 -14.54
CA ALA A 523 31.22 -5.69 -15.93
C ALA A 523 30.14 -5.09 -16.88
N PHE A 524 30.09 -3.76 -16.98
CA PHE A 524 29.06 -2.97 -17.63
C PHE A 524 29.69 -1.97 -18.59
N GLN A 525 29.15 -1.89 -19.79
CA GLN A 525 29.57 -0.95 -20.83
C GLN A 525 28.35 -0.24 -21.39
N MET A 526 28.23 1.06 -21.12
CA MET A 526 27.23 1.93 -21.77
C MET A 526 27.64 2.12 -23.22
N GLU A 527 26.69 1.93 -24.12
CA GLU A 527 26.88 2.09 -25.56
C GLU A 527 26.21 3.38 -26.07
N ASN A 528 25.04 3.71 -25.49
CA ASN A 528 24.24 4.81 -25.99
C ASN A 528 23.35 5.39 -24.89
N ILE A 529 23.18 6.70 -24.87
CA ILE A 529 22.21 7.45 -24.07
C ILE A 529 21.43 8.37 -25.02
N ASN A 530 20.13 8.09 -25.22
CA ASN A 530 19.25 8.84 -26.13
C ASN A 530 19.83 9.06 -27.55
N GLY A 531 20.50 8.05 -28.14
CA GLY A 531 21.14 8.13 -29.44
C GLY A 531 22.56 8.67 -29.40
N GLU A 532 23.06 9.22 -28.30
CA GLU A 532 24.41 9.75 -28.16
C GLU A 532 25.38 8.65 -27.69
N THR A 533 26.53 8.55 -28.35
CA THR A 533 27.61 7.61 -28.00
C THR A 533 28.77 8.29 -27.29
N ASN A 534 28.82 9.63 -27.29
CA ASN A 534 29.84 10.42 -26.60
C ASN A 534 29.26 11.08 -25.36
N PHE A 535 29.39 10.43 -24.20
CA PHE A 535 28.89 10.88 -22.90
C PHE A 535 30.04 11.03 -21.90
N LYS A 536 29.93 12.03 -21.01
CA LYS A 536 30.90 12.26 -19.93
C LYS A 536 30.51 11.41 -18.70
N THR A 537 31.53 10.93 -18.01
CA THR A 537 31.38 10.32 -16.69
C THR A 537 32.19 11.09 -15.66
N VAL A 538 31.70 11.06 -14.42
CA VAL A 538 32.38 11.66 -13.28
C VAL A 538 32.33 10.65 -12.10
N LYS A 539 33.40 10.60 -11.34
CA LYS A 539 33.40 9.80 -10.08
C LYS A 539 32.53 10.50 -9.03
N ILE A 540 31.71 9.73 -8.33
CA ILE A 540 30.94 10.24 -7.20
C ILE A 540 31.91 10.63 -6.09
N ALA A 541 31.98 11.92 -5.83
CA ALA A 541 32.80 12.55 -4.81
C ALA A 541 32.19 13.92 -4.44
N LYS A 542 32.54 14.49 -3.30
CA LYS A 542 32.15 15.87 -2.96
C LYS A 542 32.67 16.83 -4.03
N GLY A 543 31.84 17.74 -4.48
CA GLY A 543 32.12 18.68 -5.57
C GLY A 543 31.86 18.13 -6.97
N ALA A 544 31.45 16.87 -7.13
CA ALA A 544 31.14 16.30 -8.46
C ALA A 544 29.91 16.96 -9.06
N LYS A 545 29.96 17.36 -10.33
CA LYS A 545 28.82 17.84 -11.12
C LYS A 545 28.18 16.67 -11.86
N LEU A 546 26.93 16.36 -11.54
CA LEU A 546 26.17 15.25 -12.15
C LEU A 546 25.28 15.70 -13.33
N PHE A 547 25.14 17.02 -13.52
CA PHE A 547 24.44 17.62 -14.67
C PHE A 547 25.37 18.56 -15.45
N SER A 548 25.27 18.54 -16.78
CA SER A 548 26.08 19.37 -17.65
C SER A 548 25.64 20.83 -17.74
N ASP A 549 24.35 21.07 -17.45
CA ASP A 549 23.66 22.35 -17.60
C ASP A 549 23.24 22.96 -16.25
N LEU A 550 23.72 22.44 -15.12
CA LEU A 550 23.49 22.94 -13.79
C LEU A 550 24.81 23.12 -13.02
N ASP A 551 24.86 24.13 -12.16
CA ASP A 551 26.03 24.38 -11.30
C ASP A 551 26.02 23.60 -9.98
N SER A 552 24.92 22.90 -9.68
CA SER A 552 24.75 22.10 -8.49
C SER A 552 25.77 20.97 -8.38
N VAL A 553 26.37 20.82 -7.22
CA VAL A 553 27.42 19.82 -6.95
C VAL A 553 26.99 18.86 -5.83
N VAL A 554 27.57 17.69 -5.83
CA VAL A 554 27.42 16.70 -4.75
C VAL A 554 28.07 17.25 -3.46
N THR A 555 27.29 17.40 -2.41
CA THR A 555 27.78 17.86 -1.09
C THR A 555 28.04 16.72 -0.13
N ASP A 556 27.28 15.61 -0.27
CA ASP A 556 27.49 14.38 0.50
C ASP A 556 26.89 13.16 -0.21
N PHE A 557 27.34 11.96 0.13
CA PHE A 557 26.89 10.71 -0.51
C PHE A 557 27.12 9.50 0.38
N ALA A 558 26.33 8.42 0.17
CA ALA A 558 26.49 7.15 0.86
C ALA A 558 27.85 6.51 0.54
N PRO A 559 28.60 6.00 1.52
CA PRO A 559 29.93 5.42 1.32
C PRO A 559 29.99 4.32 0.25
N GLU A 560 28.91 3.58 0.05
CA GLU A 560 28.80 2.55 -1.00
C GLU A 560 28.99 3.13 -2.41
N LEU A 561 28.63 4.38 -2.61
CA LEU A 561 28.71 5.07 -3.89
C LEU A 561 30.09 5.69 -4.16
N ALA A 562 31.01 5.63 -3.20
CA ALA A 562 32.33 6.23 -3.33
C ALA A 562 33.08 5.68 -4.54
N GLY A 563 33.48 6.57 -5.42
CA GLY A 563 34.25 6.22 -6.63
C GLY A 563 33.45 5.51 -7.74
N MET A 564 32.15 5.30 -7.58
CA MET A 564 31.29 4.88 -8.70
C MET A 564 31.30 5.93 -9.80
N ASN A 565 31.24 5.51 -11.05
CA ASN A 565 31.16 6.42 -12.19
C ASN A 565 29.69 6.76 -12.46
N ALA A 566 29.32 8.00 -12.25
CA ALA A 566 28.04 8.54 -12.70
C ALA A 566 28.16 9.10 -14.12
N TYR A 567 27.11 8.97 -14.91
CA TYR A 567 26.99 9.62 -16.22
C TYR A 567 26.49 11.06 -16.02
N VAL A 568 27.17 12.00 -16.66
CA VAL A 568 26.79 13.42 -16.59
C VAL A 568 25.60 13.64 -17.51
N MET A 569 24.44 13.89 -16.94
CA MET A 569 23.18 14.04 -17.66
C MET A 569 22.95 15.51 -18.08
N ASN A 570 22.04 15.74 -19.01
CA ASN A 570 21.52 17.07 -19.32
C ASN A 570 20.10 17.21 -18.78
N SER A 571 19.92 18.07 -17.78
CA SER A 571 18.65 18.20 -17.07
C SER A 571 17.53 18.75 -17.96
N SER A 572 17.86 19.64 -18.89
CA SER A 572 16.90 20.21 -19.85
C SER A 572 16.38 19.15 -20.82
N LYS A 573 17.24 18.27 -21.32
CA LYS A 573 16.82 17.13 -22.16
C LYS A 573 15.93 16.17 -21.37
N GLN A 574 16.33 15.79 -20.15
CA GLN A 574 15.54 14.90 -19.31
C GLN A 574 14.13 15.43 -18.98
N ARG A 575 13.95 16.75 -18.95
CA ARG A 575 12.61 17.36 -18.78
C ARG A 575 11.75 17.21 -20.03
N GLY A 576 12.36 17.19 -21.19
CA GLY A 576 11.68 17.13 -22.50
C GLY A 576 11.32 15.71 -22.93
N GLU A 577 12.15 14.74 -22.61
CA GLU A 577 12.07 13.37 -23.12
C GLU A 577 12.46 12.31 -22.07
N SER A 578 12.05 11.07 -22.30
CA SER A 578 12.47 9.91 -21.51
C SER A 578 13.96 9.61 -21.74
N THR A 579 14.62 9.03 -20.75
CA THR A 579 16.04 8.64 -20.88
C THR A 579 16.16 7.19 -21.34
N SER A 580 16.63 6.97 -22.56
CA SER A 580 16.88 5.62 -23.12
C SER A 580 18.36 5.27 -22.97
N LEU A 581 18.64 4.13 -22.34
CA LEU A 581 19.99 3.62 -22.12
C LEU A 581 20.16 2.32 -22.90
N THR A 582 21.20 2.22 -23.74
CA THR A 582 21.61 0.95 -24.37
C THR A 582 22.99 0.58 -23.86
N PHE A 583 23.15 -0.65 -23.39
CA PHE A 583 24.38 -1.11 -22.76
C PHE A 583 24.56 -2.63 -22.89
N THR A 584 25.80 -3.08 -22.72
CA THR A 584 26.18 -4.50 -22.69
C THR A 584 26.79 -4.88 -21.35
N THR A 585 26.44 -6.06 -20.85
CA THR A 585 26.99 -6.64 -19.62
C THR A 585 27.61 -7.98 -19.91
N LYS A 586 28.81 -8.26 -19.36
CA LYS A 586 29.51 -9.55 -19.51
C LYS A 586 29.13 -10.56 -18.42
N LYS A 587 28.58 -10.08 -17.30
CA LYS A 587 28.12 -10.85 -16.15
C LYS A 587 26.85 -10.20 -15.62
N PRO A 588 26.03 -10.88 -14.81
CA PRO A 588 24.90 -10.24 -14.13
C PRO A 588 25.36 -9.01 -13.35
N VAL A 589 24.60 -7.92 -13.46
CA VAL A 589 24.89 -6.64 -12.79
C VAL A 589 23.60 -5.99 -12.26
N GLN A 590 23.78 -5.08 -11.32
CA GLN A 590 22.78 -4.17 -10.83
C GLN A 590 23.14 -2.75 -11.31
N LEU A 591 22.36 -2.18 -12.23
CA LEU A 591 22.46 -0.79 -12.64
C LEU A 591 21.81 0.10 -11.59
N LEU A 592 22.50 1.16 -11.18
CA LEU A 592 22.06 2.06 -10.13
C LEU A 592 21.47 3.33 -10.71
N ILE A 593 20.21 3.59 -10.40
CA ILE A 593 19.48 4.78 -10.83
C ILE A 593 19.08 5.60 -9.60
N GLY A 594 19.39 6.88 -9.61
CA GLY A 594 19.04 7.81 -8.55
C GLY A 594 17.78 8.59 -8.89
N TYR A 595 16.77 8.51 -8.03
CA TYR A 595 15.54 9.29 -8.13
C TYR A 595 15.47 10.34 -7.03
N PHE A 596 15.10 11.55 -7.41
CA PHE A 596 14.90 12.65 -6.46
C PHE A 596 13.62 12.44 -5.68
N ARG A 597 13.68 12.72 -4.39
CA ARG A 597 12.54 12.60 -3.48
C ARG A 597 11.68 13.87 -3.50
N ASP A 598 11.03 14.12 -4.63
CA ASP A 598 10.19 15.28 -4.85
C ASP A 598 9.15 14.96 -5.92
N ASP A 599 7.91 15.41 -5.71
CA ASP A 599 6.78 15.17 -6.62
C ASP A 599 6.64 16.23 -7.72
N GLN A 600 7.53 17.24 -7.76
CA GLN A 600 7.51 18.25 -8.84
C GLN A 600 7.77 17.58 -10.19
N MET A 601 7.02 17.99 -11.21
CA MET A 601 7.09 17.44 -12.57
C MET A 601 8.47 17.49 -13.25
N LYS A 602 9.39 18.30 -12.72
CA LYS A 602 10.77 18.34 -13.25
C LYS A 602 11.59 17.12 -12.85
N TYR A 603 11.20 16.38 -11.82
CA TYR A 603 11.87 15.17 -11.39
C TYR A 603 11.18 13.91 -11.94
N ALA A 604 12.00 12.94 -12.33
CA ALA A 604 11.50 11.65 -12.77
C ALA A 604 10.80 10.93 -11.61
N LYS A 605 9.63 10.38 -11.88
CA LYS A 605 8.91 9.59 -10.89
C LYS A 605 9.64 8.28 -10.64
N ALA A 606 9.90 7.97 -9.38
CA ALA A 606 10.42 6.67 -8.99
C ALA A 606 9.40 5.55 -9.28
N PRO A 607 9.86 4.31 -9.53
CA PRO A 607 8.96 3.16 -9.73
C PRO A 607 7.97 3.01 -8.57
N LYS A 608 6.68 2.80 -8.88
CA LYS A 608 5.59 2.66 -7.90
C LYS A 608 4.78 1.40 -8.19
N LEU A 609 4.86 0.41 -7.33
CA LEU A 609 4.17 -0.88 -7.52
C LEU A 609 2.64 -0.78 -7.61
N GLU A 610 2.02 0.22 -7.01
CA GLU A 610 0.58 0.41 -7.03
C GLU A 610 0.06 1.09 -8.29
N THR A 611 0.91 1.86 -8.95
CA THR A 611 0.52 2.68 -10.10
C THR A 611 1.26 2.32 -11.37
N ASP A 612 2.31 1.49 -11.27
CA ASP A 612 3.16 1.10 -12.39
C ASP A 612 3.35 -0.42 -12.38
N ALA A 613 2.70 -1.09 -13.31
CA ALA A 613 2.78 -2.53 -13.47
C ALA A 613 4.20 -3.03 -13.76
N THR A 614 5.04 -2.18 -14.34
CA THR A 614 6.42 -2.49 -14.71
C THR A 614 7.43 -2.16 -13.61
N ALA A 615 6.96 -1.58 -12.51
CA ALA A 615 7.79 -1.03 -11.44
C ALA A 615 8.78 -2.03 -10.79
N ASN A 616 8.63 -3.33 -11.04
CA ASN A 616 9.52 -4.36 -10.49
C ASN A 616 10.05 -5.37 -11.52
N ASP A 617 9.94 -5.10 -12.81
CA ASP A 617 10.38 -6.04 -13.85
C ASP A 617 11.88 -6.32 -13.81
N TYR A 618 12.64 -5.39 -13.25
CA TYR A 618 14.09 -5.48 -13.04
C TYR A 618 14.49 -5.47 -11.57
N GLY A 619 13.56 -5.74 -10.65
CA GLY A 619 13.81 -5.66 -9.21
C GLY A 619 13.96 -4.24 -8.66
N GLN A 620 13.49 -3.23 -9.40
CA GLN A 620 13.69 -1.80 -9.11
C GLN A 620 12.61 -1.17 -8.21
N ALA A 621 11.57 -1.89 -7.82
CA ALA A 621 10.42 -1.34 -7.11
C ALA A 621 10.80 -0.57 -5.82
N GLU A 622 11.82 -1.06 -5.11
CA GLU A 622 12.24 -0.45 -3.85
C GLU A 622 13.61 0.21 -3.97
N PRO A 623 13.78 1.42 -3.40
CA PRO A 623 15.12 2.00 -3.30
C PRO A 623 16.01 1.13 -2.40
N GLN A 624 17.23 0.85 -2.84
CA GLN A 624 18.21 0.08 -2.03
C GLN A 624 18.89 0.97 -1.00
N LEU A 625 19.20 2.22 -1.38
CA LEU A 625 19.73 3.22 -0.47
C LEU A 625 18.81 4.44 -0.50
N THR A 626 18.19 4.77 0.63
CA THR A 626 17.41 6.01 0.74
C THR A 626 18.28 7.14 1.22
N SER A 627 17.93 8.39 0.85
CA SER A 627 18.69 9.59 1.22
C SER A 627 20.20 9.42 0.99
N ALA A 628 20.57 8.91 -0.19
CA ALA A 628 21.91 8.38 -0.48
C ALA A 628 22.85 9.40 -1.13
N ILE A 629 22.32 10.47 -1.71
CA ILE A 629 23.11 11.56 -2.28
C ILE A 629 22.44 12.88 -1.94
N ARG A 630 23.26 13.85 -1.53
CA ARG A 630 22.89 15.25 -1.36
C ARG A 630 23.56 16.06 -2.45
N ILE A 631 22.75 16.81 -3.18
CA ILE A 631 23.20 17.76 -4.22
C ILE A 631 22.72 19.13 -3.77
N ASP A 632 23.60 20.15 -3.92
CA ASP A 632 23.29 21.51 -3.54
C ASP A 632 22.04 22.04 -4.25
N GLY A 633 21.10 22.62 -3.48
CA GLY A 633 19.84 23.16 -3.99
C GLY A 633 18.86 22.14 -4.55
N MET A 634 19.07 20.83 -4.35
CA MET A 634 18.21 19.77 -4.86
C MET A 634 17.64 18.89 -3.73
N PRO A 635 16.48 18.21 -3.96
CA PRO A 635 15.97 17.20 -3.06
C PRO A 635 16.93 16.02 -2.90
N GLN A 636 16.72 15.25 -1.85
CA GLN A 636 17.48 14.03 -1.61
C GLN A 636 17.28 13.01 -2.72
N VAL A 637 18.28 12.16 -2.90
CA VAL A 637 18.27 11.12 -3.93
C VAL A 637 18.18 9.75 -3.28
N ASN A 638 17.21 8.96 -3.72
CA ASN A 638 17.09 7.54 -3.42
C ASN A 638 17.69 6.73 -4.57
N ILE A 639 18.43 5.66 -4.25
CA ILE A 639 19.06 4.78 -5.24
C ILE A 639 18.26 3.51 -5.39
N HIS A 640 17.76 3.28 -6.60
CA HIS A 640 17.13 2.03 -7.01
C HIS A 640 18.11 1.18 -7.82
N LYS A 641 18.02 -0.14 -7.72
CA LYS A 641 18.79 -1.08 -8.54
C LYS A 641 17.91 -1.63 -9.66
N TYR A 642 18.51 -1.85 -10.81
CA TYR A 642 17.91 -2.54 -11.94
C TYR A 642 18.77 -3.75 -12.27
N GLU A 643 18.23 -4.96 -12.16
CA GLU A 643 18.96 -6.22 -12.34
C GLU A 643 18.95 -6.67 -13.80
N PHE A 644 20.12 -6.95 -14.33
CA PHE A 644 20.29 -7.44 -15.71
C PHE A 644 21.20 -8.67 -15.74
N ALA A 645 20.80 -9.68 -16.51
CA ALA A 645 21.66 -10.80 -16.87
C ALA A 645 22.80 -10.34 -17.82
N ALA A 646 23.76 -11.21 -18.09
CA ALA A 646 24.73 -10.96 -19.16
C ALA A 646 24.04 -10.82 -20.51
N GLY A 647 24.45 -9.84 -21.34
CA GLY A 647 23.86 -9.58 -22.64
C GLY A 647 23.79 -8.09 -23.00
N LYS A 648 23.14 -7.80 -24.12
CA LYS A 648 22.83 -6.44 -24.57
C LYS A 648 21.41 -6.07 -24.14
N HIS A 649 21.24 -4.88 -23.57
CA HIS A 649 20.00 -4.41 -23.00
C HIS A 649 19.68 -2.97 -23.45
N THR A 650 18.39 -2.68 -23.46
CA THR A 650 17.87 -1.31 -23.57
C THR A 650 16.92 -1.06 -22.41
N LEU A 651 17.13 0.04 -21.69
CA LEU A 651 16.29 0.46 -20.57
C LEU A 651 15.73 1.85 -20.87
N LEU A 652 14.41 1.97 -20.81
CA LEU A 652 13.73 3.26 -20.91
C LEU A 652 13.36 3.74 -19.51
N LEU A 653 13.84 4.93 -19.15
CA LEU A 653 13.54 5.59 -17.88
C LEU A 653 12.58 6.77 -18.10
N PRO A 654 11.73 7.12 -17.12
CA PRO A 654 10.73 8.17 -17.29
C PRO A 654 11.34 9.55 -17.52
N LYS A 655 10.53 10.48 -18.03
CA LYS A 655 10.85 11.90 -18.11
C LYS A 655 11.14 12.49 -16.73
N GLY A 656 12.05 13.46 -16.69
CA GLY A 656 12.42 14.21 -15.49
C GLY A 656 13.82 13.93 -15.01
N PHE A 657 14.32 14.73 -14.10
CA PHE A 657 15.66 14.60 -13.56
C PHE A 657 15.84 13.28 -12.83
N LEU A 658 16.84 12.54 -13.22
CA LEU A 658 17.31 11.32 -12.55
C LEU A 658 18.85 11.21 -12.73
N LEU A 659 19.46 10.34 -11.94
CA LEU A 659 20.89 10.06 -12.02
C LEU A 659 21.13 8.63 -12.49
N VAL A 660 22.10 8.47 -13.40
CA VAL A 660 22.59 7.15 -13.83
C VAL A 660 23.98 6.96 -13.23
N LEU A 661 24.09 6.03 -12.25
CA LEU A 661 25.28 5.93 -11.39
C LEU A 661 26.22 4.76 -11.74
N GLY A 662 26.03 4.15 -12.91
CA GLY A 662 26.79 2.97 -13.29
C GLY A 662 26.24 1.67 -12.67
N ALA A 663 27.02 0.59 -12.75
CA ALA A 663 26.57 -0.72 -12.33
C ALA A 663 27.58 -1.42 -11.40
N THR A 664 27.07 -2.34 -10.57
CA THR A 664 27.85 -3.19 -9.66
C THR A 664 27.41 -4.65 -9.77
N GLY A 665 28.32 -5.57 -9.45
CA GLY A 665 27.98 -6.99 -9.20
C GLY A 665 27.81 -7.32 -7.74
N ASP A 666 28.08 -6.37 -6.84
CA ASP A 666 28.01 -6.57 -5.41
C ASP A 666 26.57 -6.55 -4.90
N LYS A 667 26.28 -7.33 -3.87
CA LYS A 667 25.01 -7.26 -3.17
C LYS A 667 24.94 -5.95 -2.39
N ILE A 668 23.89 -5.15 -2.65
CA ILE A 668 23.63 -3.91 -1.93
C ILE A 668 22.72 -4.24 -0.73
N THR A 669 23.14 -3.83 0.45
CA THR A 669 22.29 -3.93 1.63
C THR A 669 21.31 -2.76 1.65
N THR A 670 20.03 -3.07 1.69
CA THR A 670 18.96 -2.07 1.76
C THR A 670 19.03 -1.29 3.08
N ARG A 671 19.24 0.01 3.02
CA ARG A 671 19.33 0.88 4.20
C ARG A 671 19.04 2.34 3.89
N ASP A 672 18.79 3.12 4.92
CA ASP A 672 18.83 4.57 4.86
C ASP A 672 20.28 5.05 5.05
N ALA A 673 20.78 5.85 4.12
CA ALA A 673 22.12 6.43 4.22
C ALA A 673 22.17 7.62 5.21
N GLY A 674 21.00 8.10 5.66
CA GLY A 674 20.90 9.13 6.69
C GLY A 674 21.33 10.54 6.23
N LEU A 675 21.38 10.80 4.94
CA LEU A 675 21.74 12.14 4.42
C LEU A 675 20.53 13.07 4.29
N SER A 676 19.41 12.74 4.93
CA SER A 676 18.19 13.53 4.96
C SER A 676 18.29 14.65 5.99
N GLY A 677 18.82 15.78 5.60
CA GLY A 677 18.90 16.94 6.51
C GLY A 677 20.05 16.88 7.51
N ALA A 678 20.02 17.74 8.53
CA ALA A 678 21.07 17.87 9.51
C ALA A 678 21.14 16.69 10.51
N ASP A 679 20.14 15.80 10.49
CA ASP A 679 19.97 14.80 11.53
C ASP A 679 20.13 13.38 11.02
N LYS A 680 21.04 12.65 11.65
CA LYS A 680 21.18 11.20 11.44
C LYS A 680 19.93 10.50 11.92
N ALA A 681 19.49 9.49 11.17
CA ALA A 681 18.40 8.62 11.60
C ALA A 681 18.71 8.01 12.98
N ILE A 682 17.68 7.93 13.84
CA ILE A 682 17.81 7.48 15.23
C ILE A 682 17.47 5.99 15.39
N ASP A 683 17.03 5.34 14.32
CA ASP A 683 16.57 3.95 14.34
C ASP A 683 17.66 2.93 14.65
N TRP A 684 18.95 3.32 14.59
CA TRP A 684 20.08 2.46 14.99
C TRP A 684 20.00 1.98 16.45
N LEU A 685 19.25 2.69 17.30
CA LEU A 685 19.04 2.29 18.69
C LEU A 685 18.37 0.92 18.85
N PHE A 686 17.75 0.42 17.80
CA PHE A 686 16.95 -0.80 17.80
C PHE A 686 17.61 -1.98 17.07
N TYR A 687 18.86 -1.82 16.62
CA TYR A 687 19.61 -2.85 15.91
C TYR A 687 20.76 -3.45 16.72
#